data_f9021175a133466a480bbb28c3d039d4
#
_entry.id   f9021175a133466a480bbb28c3d039d4
#
_cell.length_a   1.000
_cell.length_b   1.000
_cell.length_c   1.000
_cell.angle_alpha   90.00
_cell.angle_beta   90.00
_cell.angle_gamma   90.00
#
_symmetry.space_group_name_H-M   'P 1'
#
loop_
_entity.id
_entity.type
_entity.pdbx_description
1 polymer ?
#
loop_
_entity_poly.entity_id
_entity_poly.type
_entity_poly.pdbx_seq_one_letter_code
_entity_poly.pdbx_strand_id
1 'polypeptide(L)'
;MRSSLTTIMVLLALLVPPPLASQPPANPPAAKTPAAKPDDTDQPPPEPDDSEEFRLLPVLDTKPLPSLERLLKGPALDWIVLVRGNKVLEVEPVTPRPNTLQRIEERIRKAMDVPLPKINGTDESARNEEKARRRDLNKLNIVLLKNDEDDGEYRIHIQSIRQIVHYEDLILKRIDLLLNEERAADTYELLTALQQRNSNWPGIAERRERLRFVEAVAQLKKKSYEQATAQFEQLFSRNPTYPDLDRQIGFAIDALIQEAVTAGEFRRARHFIARLKRSFPNHSVVTRWTQQLQSLATKELQLAVAAEQAGNGPTAVDHAEVAVRIWPDSSEVSDGYRRICQRYQRLHVGTLELAAGASSTPVAVERESYLLESGLFEPARMDERLVRYHTRFIQDWEPTDLGRSILFRLKQQSAPWEGNQLVTAGPVVAEIAARLDPTHKEYDERFASYVSGVRIQSPFELSVDFRHAPLRPEALFNFAVPLSASSSPAALHTARQRFVRAEVTPDRITYRRALAQPTSGKDFYLNEIIERRYASYERIWQGWLRGEIGFVPHVPLWDLARVARLPEASLFEFAQPRTHIIQFHPRHPALRNGSLRRALVYATDRQKILNDVVLRGQAVARGRLTSGPFALQHSASNPLISPHRFDARLAYSMLLAAKKELNGELPKLRLGVSSDAVEQAAAKELAKQWAAVGITVQVVEVGPQVPFNAAAEPAPWDMLYRSVQLTEPLTDLWPCLTLDTHAKVESLAHLPDWLRQELIAVDQAGDWPSAERQLRQLHRDLWSEVHLIPLWEVSEFLLARRQLRGLPSRPMAPYQDVERWQLQPWFSKDAP
;
A
#
# COMPACT_ATOMS: atom_id res chain seq x y z
N MET A 1 -9.21 -10.50 15.24
CA MET A 1 -7.82 -10.65 14.79
C MET A 1 -6.84 -10.93 15.94
N ARG A 2 -6.79 -10.16 17.02
CA ARG A 2 -5.89 -10.49 18.15
C ARG A 2 -6.23 -11.83 18.83
N SER A 3 -7.48 -12.19 18.98
CA SER A 3 -7.87 -13.48 19.57
C SER A 3 -7.50 -14.67 18.67
N SER A 4 -7.71 -14.56 17.36
CA SER A 4 -7.34 -15.62 16.42
C SER A 4 -5.82 -15.77 16.26
N LEU A 5 -5.06 -14.67 16.33
CA LEU A 5 -3.60 -14.70 16.35
C LEU A 5 -3.04 -15.31 17.63
N THR A 6 -3.66 -15.03 18.78
CA THR A 6 -3.23 -15.63 20.07
C THR A 6 -3.48 -17.16 20.06
N THR A 7 -4.57 -17.61 19.46
CA THR A 7 -4.83 -19.05 19.31
C THR A 7 -3.85 -19.70 18.34
N ILE A 8 -3.49 -19.03 17.25
CA ILE A 8 -2.46 -19.51 16.32
C ILE A 8 -1.09 -19.56 16.98
N MET A 9 -0.71 -18.55 17.79
CA MET A 9 0.55 -18.58 18.54
C MET A 9 0.63 -19.72 19.55
N VAL A 10 -0.45 -19.99 20.27
CA VAL A 10 -0.50 -21.13 21.22
C VAL A 10 -0.43 -22.48 20.49
N LEU A 11 -1.10 -22.60 19.32
CA LEU A 11 -1.02 -23.80 18.50
C LEU A 11 0.36 -24.01 17.86
N LEU A 12 1.02 -22.94 17.42
CA LEU A 12 2.37 -22.99 16.88
C LEU A 12 3.41 -23.38 17.94
N ALA A 13 3.25 -22.91 19.19
CA ALA A 13 4.12 -23.32 20.31
C ALA A 13 3.98 -24.80 20.65
N LEU A 14 2.83 -25.41 20.38
CA LEU A 14 2.58 -26.85 20.58
C LEU A 14 3.02 -27.74 19.41
N LEU A 15 3.25 -27.15 18.21
CA LEU A 15 3.62 -27.89 17.00
C LEU A 15 5.12 -27.83 16.67
N VAL A 16 5.92 -27.04 17.39
CA VAL A 16 7.36 -26.97 17.22
C VAL A 16 8.00 -27.95 18.25
N PRO A 17 8.59 -29.07 17.80
CA PRO A 17 9.37 -29.90 18.72
C PRO A 17 10.57 -29.09 19.24
N PRO A 18 10.97 -29.29 20.49
CA PRO A 18 12.15 -28.63 21.04
C PRO A 18 13.39 -28.99 20.18
N PRO A 19 14.37 -28.11 20.06
CA PRO A 19 15.57 -28.39 19.32
C PRO A 19 16.24 -29.63 19.96
N LEU A 20 16.39 -30.67 19.15
CA LEU A 20 17.15 -31.88 19.54
C LEU A 20 18.56 -31.46 19.96
N ALA A 21 18.83 -31.61 21.21
CA ALA A 21 20.21 -31.52 21.75
C ALA A 21 21.09 -32.48 20.94
N SER A 22 22.12 -31.97 20.30
CA SER A 22 23.09 -32.74 19.55
C SER A 22 23.81 -33.70 20.50
N GLN A 23 23.48 -34.97 20.46
CA GLN A 23 24.34 -36.01 20.98
C GLN A 23 25.52 -36.19 20.02
N PRO A 24 26.74 -36.39 20.52
CA PRO A 24 27.89 -36.67 19.66
C PRO A 24 27.69 -38.04 18.96
N PRO A 25 28.15 -38.20 17.73
CA PRO A 25 27.95 -39.42 16.97
C PRO A 25 28.71 -40.60 17.64
N ALA A 26 27.96 -41.67 17.90
CA ALA A 26 28.53 -42.96 18.28
C ALA A 26 29.31 -43.56 17.11
N ASN A 27 30.48 -44.10 17.40
CA ASN A 27 31.32 -44.79 16.44
C ASN A 27 30.58 -45.94 15.76
N PRO A 28 30.71 -46.10 14.42
CA PRO A 28 30.13 -47.24 13.72
C PRO A 28 30.89 -48.53 14.07
N PRO A 29 30.22 -49.69 14.15
CA PRO A 29 30.86 -50.97 14.39
C PRO A 29 31.71 -51.43 13.19
N ALA A 30 32.84 -52.02 13.49
CA ALA A 30 33.82 -52.56 12.53
C ALA A 30 33.18 -53.55 11.57
N ALA A 31 33.24 -53.26 10.28
CA ALA A 31 32.85 -54.19 9.21
C ALA A 31 33.95 -55.22 8.98
N LYS A 32 33.56 -56.50 8.99
CA LYS A 32 34.41 -57.63 8.65
C LYS A 32 34.77 -57.62 7.19
N THR A 33 36.06 -57.71 6.89
CA THR A 33 36.67 -57.87 5.58
C THR A 33 36.36 -59.24 4.97
N PRO A 34 35.89 -59.37 3.73
CA PRO A 34 36.05 -60.62 2.95
C PRO A 34 37.33 -60.57 2.10
N ALA A 35 37.96 -61.73 2.04
CA ALA A 35 39.24 -61.95 1.45
C ALA A 35 39.25 -61.66 -0.07
N ALA A 36 40.40 -61.18 -0.53
CA ALA A 36 40.75 -60.88 -1.90
C ALA A 36 40.93 -62.14 -2.75
N LYS A 37 40.51 -62.08 -4.03
CA LYS A 37 41.08 -62.84 -5.13
C LYS A 37 41.76 -61.85 -6.09
N PRO A 38 42.88 -62.27 -6.71
CA PRO A 38 43.64 -61.40 -7.59
C PRO A 38 43.06 -61.42 -8.99
N ASP A 39 42.96 -60.30 -9.65
CA ASP A 39 42.90 -60.21 -11.08
C ASP A 39 43.79 -59.04 -11.56
N ASP A 40 44.67 -59.45 -12.47
CA ASP A 40 45.60 -58.63 -13.23
C ASP A 40 44.83 -57.65 -14.12
N THR A 41 45.12 -56.38 -14.00
CA THR A 41 45.07 -55.45 -15.13
C THR A 41 46.09 -54.33 -14.88
N ASP A 42 47.11 -54.32 -15.70
CA ASP A 42 48.08 -53.24 -15.90
C ASP A 42 47.31 -51.94 -16.26
N GLN A 43 47.12 -51.07 -15.26
CA GLN A 43 46.88 -49.67 -15.49
C GLN A 43 48.10 -48.87 -14.97
N PRO A 44 48.59 -47.91 -15.74
CA PRO A 44 49.64 -47.04 -15.27
C PRO A 44 49.17 -46.34 -14.00
N PRO A 45 50.09 -46.07 -13.05
CA PRO A 45 49.73 -45.36 -11.85
C PRO A 45 49.11 -43.99 -12.21
N PRO A 46 48.09 -43.54 -11.50
CA PRO A 46 47.50 -42.21 -11.75
C PRO A 46 48.59 -41.17 -11.60
N GLU A 47 48.63 -40.21 -12.52
CA GLU A 47 49.49 -39.05 -12.43
C GLU A 47 49.27 -38.39 -11.06
N PRO A 48 50.37 -37.99 -10.38
CA PRO A 48 50.24 -37.36 -9.06
C PRO A 48 49.37 -36.12 -9.18
N ASP A 49 48.34 -36.05 -8.35
CA ASP A 49 47.46 -34.89 -8.20
C ASP A 49 48.30 -33.67 -7.79
N ASP A 50 48.45 -32.72 -8.71
CA ASP A 50 49.22 -31.48 -8.49
C ASP A 50 48.70 -30.64 -7.31
N SER A 51 47.63 -31.05 -6.66
CA SER A 51 47.06 -30.39 -5.46
C SER A 51 47.81 -30.73 -4.15
N GLU A 52 48.71 -31.74 -4.10
CA GLU A 52 49.46 -32.09 -2.94
C GLU A 52 50.74 -31.28 -2.69
N GLU A 53 51.20 -30.52 -3.68
CA GLU A 53 52.45 -29.79 -3.64
C GLU A 53 52.50 -28.55 -2.68
N PHE A 54 51.37 -28.12 -2.20
CA PHE A 54 51.27 -26.98 -1.26
C PHE A 54 51.32 -27.39 0.24
N ARG A 55 51.64 -28.61 0.55
CA ARG A 55 51.93 -28.96 1.96
C ARG A 55 53.18 -28.26 2.45
N LEU A 56 52.98 -27.13 3.15
CA LEU A 56 54.08 -26.48 3.84
C LEU A 56 54.73 -27.51 4.78
N LEU A 57 56.04 -27.65 4.61
CA LEU A 57 56.83 -28.63 5.36
C LEU A 57 56.72 -28.42 6.90
N PRO A 58 57.07 -29.42 7.70
CA PRO A 58 57.12 -29.33 9.15
C PRO A 58 57.97 -28.18 9.70
N VAL A 59 58.68 -27.48 8.87
CA VAL A 59 59.43 -26.28 9.25
C VAL A 59 58.54 -25.17 9.85
N LEU A 60 57.26 -25.11 9.48
CA LEU A 60 56.33 -24.16 10.07
C LEU A 60 55.89 -24.52 11.50
N ASP A 61 56.11 -25.78 11.92
CA ASP A 61 55.89 -26.21 13.29
C ASP A 61 57.08 -25.81 14.21
N THR A 62 58.23 -25.61 13.60
CA THR A 62 59.47 -25.25 14.31
C THR A 62 59.79 -23.74 14.27
N LYS A 63 59.33 -23.05 13.24
CA LYS A 63 59.49 -21.58 13.10
C LYS A 63 58.11 -20.90 13.07
N PRO A 64 57.84 -19.98 14.00
CA PRO A 64 56.56 -19.31 14.07
C PRO A 64 56.33 -18.43 12.80
N LEU A 65 55.08 -18.44 12.29
CA LEU A 65 54.67 -17.56 11.18
C LEU A 65 54.86 -16.10 11.55
N PRO A 66 55.30 -15.24 10.63
CA PRO A 66 55.40 -13.81 10.87
C PRO A 66 54.08 -13.22 11.37
N SER A 67 54.15 -12.26 12.29
CA SER A 67 52.98 -11.58 12.81
C SER A 67 52.19 -10.84 11.68
N LEU A 68 50.90 -10.56 11.91
CA LEU A 68 50.08 -9.80 11.03
C LEU A 68 50.73 -8.46 10.62
N GLU A 69 51.25 -7.73 11.60
CA GLU A 69 51.87 -6.43 11.39
C GLU A 69 53.16 -6.54 10.54
N ARG A 70 53.98 -7.57 10.78
CA ARG A 70 55.21 -7.81 9.97
C ARG A 70 54.86 -8.15 8.50
N LEU A 71 53.78 -8.92 8.28
CA LEU A 71 53.33 -9.26 6.92
C LEU A 71 52.65 -8.10 6.20
N LEU A 72 52.08 -7.11 6.89
CA LEU A 72 51.47 -5.93 6.28
C LEU A 72 52.48 -4.81 6.03
N LYS A 73 53.34 -4.54 6.99
CA LYS A 73 54.22 -3.34 6.99
C LYS A 73 55.71 -3.68 6.79
N GLY A 74 56.12 -4.93 7.00
CA GLY A 74 57.53 -5.33 6.84
C GLY A 74 57.94 -5.61 5.41
N PRO A 75 59.25 -5.82 5.16
CA PRO A 75 59.77 -6.22 3.85
C PRO A 75 59.22 -7.61 3.48
N ALA A 76 58.99 -7.80 2.17
CA ALA A 76 58.63 -9.11 1.65
C ALA A 76 59.85 -10.02 1.64
N LEU A 77 59.83 -11.09 2.43
CA LEU A 77 60.94 -12.05 2.55
C LEU A 77 60.45 -13.46 2.26
N ASP A 78 61.10 -14.14 1.31
CA ASP A 78 60.92 -15.56 1.05
C ASP A 78 61.70 -16.40 2.02
N TRP A 79 61.20 -17.60 2.36
CA TRP A 79 61.91 -18.57 3.19
C TRP A 79 62.52 -19.67 2.35
N ILE A 80 63.84 -19.81 2.41
CA ILE A 80 64.61 -20.92 1.83
C ILE A 80 64.85 -21.97 2.90
N VAL A 81 64.27 -23.14 2.74
CA VAL A 81 64.44 -24.27 3.65
C VAL A 81 65.57 -25.16 3.13
N LEU A 82 66.63 -25.35 3.95
CA LEU A 82 67.76 -26.19 3.57
C LEU A 82 67.53 -27.67 3.91
N VAL A 83 68.07 -28.55 3.04
CA VAL A 83 68.00 -30.05 3.22
C VAL A 83 68.67 -30.45 4.54
N ARG A 84 69.87 -29.85 4.88
CA ARG A 84 70.54 -30.17 6.14
C ARG A 84 70.04 -29.36 7.30
N GLY A 85 69.42 -30.04 8.26
CA GLY A 85 68.96 -29.42 9.51
C GLY A 85 67.69 -28.56 9.43
N ASN A 86 66.97 -28.54 8.33
CA ASN A 86 65.77 -27.71 8.15
C ASN A 86 65.99 -26.23 8.53
N LYS A 87 67.19 -25.69 8.38
CA LYS A 87 67.45 -24.27 8.61
C LYS A 87 66.71 -23.42 7.60
N VAL A 88 66.11 -22.35 8.05
CA VAL A 88 65.40 -21.38 7.23
C VAL A 88 66.24 -20.11 7.07
N LEU A 89 66.46 -19.71 5.83
CA LEU A 89 67.06 -18.42 5.49
C LEU A 89 65.97 -17.47 5.00
N GLU A 90 65.90 -16.26 5.54
CA GLU A 90 65.01 -15.19 5.06
C GLU A 90 65.77 -14.40 4.00
N VAL A 91 65.17 -14.29 2.79
CA VAL A 91 65.81 -13.70 1.64
C VAL A 91 64.82 -12.82 0.87
N GLU A 92 65.30 -11.87 0.09
CA GLU A 92 64.47 -11.10 -0.82
C GLU A 92 63.65 -12.00 -1.77
N PRO A 93 62.50 -11.50 -2.31
CA PRO A 93 61.63 -12.31 -3.16
C PRO A 93 62.37 -12.93 -4.33
N VAL A 94 62.30 -14.26 -4.42
CA VAL A 94 63.02 -15.03 -5.44
C VAL A 94 62.18 -15.16 -6.70
N THR A 95 62.82 -15.10 -7.89
CA THR A 95 62.14 -15.24 -9.20
C THR A 95 62.68 -16.48 -9.96
N PRO A 96 61.90 -17.11 -10.82
CA PRO A 96 60.52 -16.82 -11.28
C PRO A 96 59.44 -17.30 -10.27
N ARG A 97 58.38 -16.54 -10.08
CA ARG A 97 57.29 -16.79 -9.14
C ARG A 97 56.00 -17.21 -9.90
N PRO A 98 55.11 -18.04 -9.38
CA PRO A 98 55.32 -19.02 -8.29
C PRO A 98 56.12 -20.24 -8.76
N ASN A 99 56.35 -21.23 -7.88
CA ASN A 99 57.01 -22.51 -8.17
C ASN A 99 58.45 -22.35 -8.65
N THR A 100 59.20 -21.46 -7.98
CA THR A 100 60.57 -21.08 -8.40
C THR A 100 61.48 -22.29 -8.57
N LEU A 101 61.51 -23.22 -7.61
CA LEU A 101 62.39 -24.39 -7.64
C LEU A 101 62.09 -25.26 -8.84
N GLN A 102 60.85 -25.67 -9.04
CA GLN A 102 60.44 -26.51 -10.17
C GLN A 102 60.72 -25.84 -11.51
N ARG A 103 60.41 -24.55 -11.66
CA ARG A 103 60.66 -23.84 -12.91
C ARG A 103 62.15 -23.75 -13.23
N ILE A 104 63.02 -23.63 -12.22
CA ILE A 104 64.44 -23.64 -12.42
C ILE A 104 64.92 -25.04 -12.79
N GLU A 105 64.44 -26.10 -12.09
CA GLU A 105 64.75 -27.49 -12.40
C GLU A 105 64.31 -27.88 -13.80
N GLU A 106 63.09 -27.55 -14.21
CA GLU A 106 62.58 -27.77 -15.60
C GLU A 106 63.45 -27.05 -16.61
N ARG A 107 63.87 -25.81 -16.35
CA ARG A 107 64.73 -25.03 -17.25
C ARG A 107 66.11 -25.67 -17.43
N ILE A 108 66.66 -26.17 -16.34
CA ILE A 108 67.91 -26.91 -16.37
C ILE A 108 67.74 -28.24 -17.12
N ARG A 109 66.69 -29.04 -16.85
CA ARG A 109 66.40 -30.26 -17.54
C ARG A 109 66.21 -30.06 -19.02
N LYS A 110 65.38 -29.11 -19.47
CA LYS A 110 65.20 -28.79 -20.86
C LYS A 110 66.49 -28.36 -21.54
N ALA A 111 67.39 -27.69 -20.86
CA ALA A 111 68.69 -27.28 -21.39
C ALA A 111 69.70 -28.44 -21.48
N MET A 112 69.57 -29.46 -20.61
CA MET A 112 70.38 -30.68 -20.60
C MET A 112 69.92 -31.73 -21.62
N ASP A 113 68.63 -31.72 -21.96
CA ASP A 113 68.03 -32.71 -22.91
C ASP A 113 68.42 -32.40 -24.36
N VAL A 114 69.05 -31.31 -24.64
CA VAL A 114 69.55 -30.98 -26.00
C VAL A 114 70.71 -31.95 -26.35
N PRO A 115 70.60 -32.76 -27.42
CA PRO A 115 71.63 -33.73 -27.75
C PRO A 115 72.97 -33.06 -28.03
N LEU A 116 74.07 -33.74 -27.58
CA LEU A 116 75.43 -33.23 -27.94
C LEU A 116 75.67 -33.37 -29.45
N PRO A 117 76.31 -32.37 -30.07
CA PRO A 117 76.71 -32.45 -31.50
C PRO A 117 77.49 -33.70 -31.76
N LYS A 118 77.17 -34.37 -32.88
CA LYS A 118 77.94 -35.59 -33.34
C LYS A 118 79.37 -35.19 -33.80
N ILE A 119 80.31 -36.08 -33.50
CA ILE A 119 81.73 -35.77 -33.85
C ILE A 119 82.01 -36.11 -35.35
N ASN A 120 82.12 -35.10 -36.21
CA ASN A 120 82.65 -35.15 -37.53
C ASN A 120 83.58 -34.00 -37.79
N GLY A 121 84.86 -34.19 -37.64
CA GLY A 121 85.94 -33.21 -37.93
C GLY A 121 85.89 -31.88 -37.15
N THR A 122 85.25 -30.88 -37.72
CA THR A 122 85.07 -29.53 -37.13
C THR A 122 84.13 -29.42 -35.91
N ASP A 123 83.45 -30.49 -35.58
CA ASP A 123 82.42 -30.51 -34.49
C ASP A 123 83.06 -30.72 -33.08
N GLU A 124 84.36 -30.92 -32.96
CA GLU A 124 85.04 -31.06 -31.63
C GLU A 124 85.03 -29.73 -30.90
N SER A 125 85.13 -28.57 -31.59
CA SER A 125 84.95 -27.23 -31.02
C SER A 125 83.51 -27.05 -30.48
N ALA A 126 82.51 -27.36 -31.29
CA ALA A 126 81.09 -27.23 -30.94
C ALA A 126 80.72 -28.13 -29.79
N ARG A 127 81.33 -29.37 -29.71
CA ARG A 127 81.13 -30.29 -28.58
C ARG A 127 81.81 -29.77 -27.31
N ASN A 128 82.94 -29.16 -27.41
CA ASN A 128 83.66 -28.60 -26.30
C ASN A 128 82.95 -27.31 -25.81
N GLU A 129 82.40 -26.54 -26.71
CA GLU A 129 81.55 -25.39 -26.40
C GLU A 129 80.26 -25.86 -25.70
N GLU A 130 79.63 -26.88 -26.18
CA GLU A 130 78.43 -27.41 -25.53
C GLU A 130 78.76 -28.05 -24.18
N LYS A 131 79.89 -28.72 -24.03
CA LYS A 131 80.39 -29.19 -22.69
C LYS A 131 80.73 -28.02 -21.75
N ALA A 132 81.28 -26.94 -22.30
CA ALA A 132 81.48 -25.73 -21.49
C ALA A 132 80.14 -25.08 -21.11
N ARG A 133 79.20 -24.96 -22.04
CA ARG A 133 77.84 -24.50 -21.78
C ARG A 133 77.12 -25.34 -20.72
N ARG A 134 77.25 -26.68 -20.76
CA ARG A 134 76.68 -27.54 -19.74
C ARG A 134 77.37 -27.44 -18.39
N ARG A 135 78.68 -27.17 -18.37
CA ARG A 135 79.43 -26.80 -17.13
C ARG A 135 78.92 -25.47 -16.57
N ASP A 136 78.60 -24.52 -17.44
CA ASP A 136 78.01 -23.25 -17.03
C ASP A 136 76.54 -23.41 -16.62
N LEU A 137 75.80 -24.33 -17.24
CA LEU A 137 74.46 -24.74 -16.79
C LEU A 137 74.53 -25.39 -15.40
N ASN A 138 75.62 -26.17 -15.08
CA ASN A 138 75.80 -26.70 -13.71
C ASN A 138 76.10 -25.59 -12.70
N LYS A 139 76.63 -24.44 -13.13
CA LYS A 139 76.77 -23.25 -12.29
C LYS A 139 75.40 -22.55 -12.13
N LEU A 140 74.47 -22.65 -13.08
CA LEU A 140 73.06 -22.20 -12.93
C LEU A 140 72.28 -23.01 -11.86
N ASN A 141 72.78 -24.18 -11.39
CA ASN A 141 72.26 -24.86 -10.21
C ASN A 141 72.53 -24.11 -8.91
N ILE A 142 73.15 -22.94 -8.98
CA ILE A 142 73.41 -22.08 -7.82
C ILE A 142 72.33 -20.96 -7.83
N VAL A 143 71.49 -20.93 -6.84
CA VAL A 143 70.54 -19.84 -6.65
C VAL A 143 71.26 -18.71 -5.95
N LEU A 144 71.23 -17.51 -6.59
CA LEU A 144 71.76 -16.30 -5.95
C LEU A 144 70.63 -15.69 -5.14
N LEU A 145 70.81 -15.59 -3.84
CA LEU A 145 69.88 -15.05 -2.89
C LEU A 145 70.49 -13.82 -2.23
N LYS A 146 69.73 -12.78 -2.11
CA LYS A 146 70.11 -11.57 -1.38
C LYS A 146 69.46 -11.66 0.01
N ASN A 147 70.12 -11.21 1.03
CA ASN A 147 69.64 -11.06 2.40
C ASN A 147 69.49 -9.56 2.68
N ASP A 148 68.32 -9.19 3.16
CA ASP A 148 67.96 -7.80 3.47
C ASP A 148 68.78 -7.19 4.61
N GLU A 149 69.38 -8.05 5.51
CA GLU A 149 70.14 -7.59 6.66
C GLU A 149 71.64 -7.29 6.39
N ASP A 150 72.26 -7.90 5.32
CA ASP A 150 73.69 -7.87 5.14
C ASP A 150 74.21 -7.39 3.76
N ASP A 151 73.41 -6.87 2.91
CA ASP A 151 73.73 -6.54 1.48
C ASP A 151 74.54 -7.65 0.74
N GLY A 152 74.53 -8.87 1.30
CA GLY A 152 75.32 -10.00 0.83
C GLY A 152 74.57 -10.89 -0.16
N GLU A 153 75.24 -11.28 -1.25
CA GLU A 153 74.74 -12.32 -2.14
C GLU A 153 75.08 -13.71 -1.57
N TYR A 154 74.04 -14.51 -1.26
CA TYR A 154 74.26 -15.93 -0.95
C TYR A 154 74.16 -16.78 -2.20
N ARG A 155 75.18 -17.63 -2.44
CA ARG A 155 75.10 -18.63 -3.51
C ARG A 155 74.81 -20.01 -2.91
N ILE A 156 73.59 -20.53 -3.15
CA ILE A 156 73.17 -21.81 -2.61
C ILE A 156 72.93 -22.78 -3.79
N HIS A 157 73.51 -23.96 -3.74
CA HIS A 157 73.29 -24.98 -4.72
C HIS A 157 71.86 -25.46 -4.62
N ILE A 158 71.11 -25.59 -5.79
CA ILE A 158 69.72 -25.99 -5.84
C ILE A 158 69.47 -27.32 -5.03
N GLN A 159 70.38 -28.28 -5.15
CA GLN A 159 70.28 -29.55 -4.44
C GLN A 159 70.36 -29.42 -2.90
N SER A 160 70.78 -28.30 -2.39
CA SER A 160 70.80 -27.98 -0.97
C SER A 160 69.53 -27.33 -0.46
N ILE A 161 68.62 -26.99 -1.37
CA ILE A 161 67.33 -26.38 -1.10
C ILE A 161 66.29 -27.50 -1.05
N ARG A 162 65.57 -27.62 0.07
CA ARG A 162 64.47 -28.55 0.24
C ARG A 162 63.15 -27.97 -0.27
N GLN A 163 62.90 -26.69 -0.01
CA GLN A 163 61.70 -25.95 -0.40
C GLN A 163 61.95 -24.46 -0.39
N ILE A 164 61.28 -23.77 -1.26
CA ILE A 164 61.16 -22.28 -1.25
C ILE A 164 59.72 -21.96 -0.84
N VAL A 165 59.52 -21.26 0.28
CA VAL A 165 58.22 -20.79 0.74
C VAL A 165 58.16 -19.30 0.39
N HIS A 166 57.30 -18.95 -0.55
CA HIS A 166 57.14 -17.56 -0.96
C HIS A 166 56.46 -16.74 0.10
N TYR A 167 56.77 -15.46 0.16
CA TYR A 167 56.12 -14.52 1.07
C TYR A 167 54.59 -14.54 0.93
N GLU A 168 54.07 -14.68 -0.30
CA GLU A 168 52.64 -14.83 -0.55
C GLU A 168 52.05 -16.07 0.12
N ASP A 169 52.80 -17.20 0.15
CA ASP A 169 52.32 -18.42 0.81
C ASP A 169 52.31 -18.26 2.35
N LEU A 170 53.27 -17.50 2.91
CA LEU A 170 53.24 -17.13 4.32
C LEU A 170 52.04 -16.30 4.67
N ILE A 171 51.66 -15.34 3.81
CA ILE A 171 50.43 -14.55 3.94
C ILE A 171 49.21 -15.48 3.89
N LEU A 172 49.11 -16.36 2.87
CA LEU A 172 47.98 -17.30 2.73
C LEU A 172 47.85 -18.19 3.98
N LYS A 173 49.00 -18.69 4.54
CA LYS A 173 48.97 -19.50 5.76
C LYS A 173 48.50 -18.69 6.98
N ARG A 174 48.96 -17.44 7.13
CA ARG A 174 48.44 -16.55 8.17
C ARG A 174 46.94 -16.28 8.02
N ILE A 175 46.47 -16.11 6.78
CA ILE A 175 45.04 -15.97 6.46
C ILE A 175 44.27 -17.21 6.91
N ASP A 176 44.79 -18.42 6.66
CA ASP A 176 44.14 -19.67 7.10
C ASP A 176 43.97 -19.74 8.61
N LEU A 177 44.98 -19.29 9.36
CA LEU A 177 44.88 -19.23 10.85
C LEU A 177 43.84 -18.21 11.29
N LEU A 178 43.87 -16.97 10.71
CA LEU A 178 42.92 -15.92 11.05
C LEU A 178 41.48 -16.30 10.69
N LEU A 179 41.28 -17.03 9.61
CA LEU A 179 39.99 -17.58 9.25
C LEU A 179 39.49 -18.64 10.25
N ASN A 180 40.40 -19.48 10.79
CA ASN A 180 40.05 -20.41 11.85
C ASN A 180 39.72 -19.70 13.18
N GLU A 181 40.36 -18.57 13.45
CA GLU A 181 40.08 -17.70 14.58
C GLU A 181 38.88 -16.76 14.36
N GLU A 182 38.19 -16.84 13.21
CA GLU A 182 37.07 -16.00 12.82
C GLU A 182 37.40 -14.48 12.76
N ARG A 183 38.65 -14.12 12.56
CA ARG A 183 39.14 -12.74 12.47
C ARG A 183 39.03 -12.21 11.05
N ALA A 184 37.81 -11.91 10.62
CA ALA A 184 37.51 -11.53 9.24
C ALA A 184 38.15 -10.20 8.82
N ALA A 185 38.20 -9.19 9.68
CA ALA A 185 38.79 -7.89 9.36
C ALA A 185 40.30 -8.01 9.03
N ASP A 186 41.07 -8.71 9.87
CA ASP A 186 42.50 -8.91 9.65
C ASP A 186 42.75 -9.76 8.41
N THR A 187 41.90 -10.75 8.18
CA THR A 187 41.94 -11.55 6.94
C THR A 187 41.71 -10.71 5.70
N TYR A 188 40.76 -9.80 5.74
CA TYR A 188 40.47 -8.88 4.61
C TYR A 188 41.67 -7.99 4.30
N GLU A 189 42.31 -7.43 5.33
CA GLU A 189 43.51 -6.60 5.16
C GLU A 189 44.65 -7.36 4.49
N LEU A 190 44.96 -8.61 4.95
CA LEU A 190 45.99 -9.44 4.33
C LEU A 190 45.63 -9.84 2.89
N LEU A 191 44.37 -10.24 2.62
CA LEU A 191 43.95 -10.58 1.28
C LEU A 191 44.05 -9.39 0.35
N THR A 192 43.72 -8.20 0.82
CA THR A 192 43.82 -6.97 0.02
C THR A 192 45.27 -6.63 -0.27
N ALA A 193 46.16 -6.69 0.71
CA ALA A 193 47.59 -6.46 0.54
C ALA A 193 48.23 -7.47 -0.41
N LEU A 194 47.85 -8.74 -0.32
CA LEU A 194 48.33 -9.80 -1.23
C LEU A 194 47.84 -9.57 -2.63
N GLN A 195 46.59 -9.21 -2.81
CA GLN A 195 45.99 -8.94 -4.13
C GLN A 195 46.61 -7.71 -4.82
N GLN A 196 46.94 -6.68 -4.07
CA GLN A 196 47.64 -5.49 -4.60
C GLN A 196 49.06 -5.81 -5.09
N ARG A 197 49.74 -6.73 -4.42
CA ARG A 197 51.11 -7.17 -4.80
C ARG A 197 51.10 -8.19 -5.93
N ASN A 198 50.22 -9.21 -5.84
CA ASN A 198 50.14 -10.27 -6.85
C ASN A 198 48.70 -10.79 -6.96
N SER A 199 47.90 -10.16 -7.84
CA SER A 199 46.49 -10.46 -8.02
C SER A 199 46.17 -11.90 -8.49
N ASN A 200 47.13 -12.57 -9.12
CA ASN A 200 46.96 -13.87 -9.74
C ASN A 200 47.68 -15.00 -8.93
N TRP A 201 48.04 -14.75 -7.66
CA TRP A 201 48.68 -15.78 -6.86
C TRP A 201 47.68 -16.94 -6.57
N PRO A 202 48.12 -18.20 -6.75
CA PRO A 202 47.28 -19.35 -6.47
C PRO A 202 46.78 -19.36 -5.02
N GLY A 203 45.50 -19.75 -4.82
CA GLY A 203 44.87 -19.87 -3.50
C GLY A 203 44.22 -18.61 -2.95
N ILE A 204 44.33 -17.43 -3.61
CA ILE A 204 43.63 -16.21 -3.22
C ILE A 204 42.11 -16.37 -3.35
N ALA A 205 41.66 -16.96 -4.44
CA ALA A 205 40.21 -17.12 -4.71
C ALA A 205 39.53 -17.97 -3.63
N GLU A 206 40.10 -19.09 -3.27
CA GLU A 206 39.59 -19.98 -2.23
C GLU A 206 39.49 -19.31 -0.84
N ARG A 207 40.56 -18.57 -0.45
CA ARG A 207 40.52 -17.82 0.83
C ARG A 207 39.53 -16.70 0.84
N ARG A 208 39.27 -16.07 -0.30
CA ARG A 208 38.21 -15.08 -0.43
C ARG A 208 36.82 -15.67 -0.28
N GLU A 209 36.58 -16.84 -0.87
CA GLU A 209 35.32 -17.57 -0.68
C GLU A 209 35.14 -17.98 0.79
N ARG A 210 36.22 -18.49 1.41
CA ARG A 210 36.22 -18.89 2.82
C ARG A 210 35.99 -17.67 3.74
N LEU A 211 36.60 -16.52 3.45
CA LEU A 211 36.34 -15.28 4.21
C LEU A 211 34.86 -14.91 4.17
N ARG A 212 34.26 -14.91 2.99
CA ARG A 212 32.82 -14.63 2.85
C ARG A 212 31.94 -15.61 3.61
N PHE A 213 32.30 -16.87 3.61
CA PHE A 213 31.59 -17.89 4.38
C PHE A 213 31.70 -17.61 5.89
N VAL A 214 32.90 -17.31 6.38
CA VAL A 214 33.13 -16.96 7.81
C VAL A 214 32.38 -15.69 8.20
N GLU A 215 32.38 -14.66 7.35
CA GLU A 215 31.58 -13.44 7.55
C GLU A 215 30.09 -13.74 7.62
N ALA A 216 29.57 -14.55 6.72
CA ALA A 216 28.16 -14.95 6.72
C ALA A 216 27.79 -15.75 7.98
N VAL A 217 28.65 -16.66 8.42
CA VAL A 217 28.46 -17.40 9.69
C VAL A 217 28.51 -16.44 10.90
N ALA A 218 29.37 -15.43 10.88
CA ALA A 218 29.40 -14.41 11.93
C ALA A 218 28.08 -13.59 11.97
N GLN A 219 27.47 -13.30 10.82
CA GLN A 219 26.14 -12.69 10.79
C GLN A 219 25.06 -13.63 11.36
N LEU A 220 25.13 -14.93 11.07
CA LEU A 220 24.23 -15.91 11.70
C LEU A 220 24.33 -15.89 13.24
N LYS A 221 25.55 -15.88 13.79
CA LYS A 221 25.77 -15.78 15.23
C LYS A 221 25.16 -14.53 15.85
N LYS A 222 25.15 -13.42 15.09
CA LYS A 222 24.49 -12.14 15.46
C LYS A 222 22.98 -12.14 15.21
N LYS A 223 22.39 -13.24 14.76
CA LYS A 223 20.97 -13.36 14.37
C LYS A 223 20.56 -12.43 13.22
N SER A 224 21.50 -11.93 12.41
CA SER A 224 21.25 -11.14 11.22
C SER A 224 20.98 -12.05 10.03
N TYR A 225 19.90 -12.82 10.09
CA TYR A 225 19.61 -13.92 9.15
C TYR A 225 19.45 -13.48 7.69
N GLU A 226 18.84 -12.32 7.42
CA GLU A 226 18.69 -11.83 6.04
C GLU A 226 20.04 -11.48 5.41
N GLN A 227 20.93 -10.84 6.18
CA GLN A 227 22.27 -10.49 5.71
C GLN A 227 23.11 -11.74 5.47
N ALA A 228 23.06 -12.69 6.41
CA ALA A 228 23.74 -13.98 6.27
C ALA A 228 23.26 -14.74 5.02
N THR A 229 21.93 -14.82 4.80
CA THR A 229 21.34 -15.46 3.62
C THR A 229 21.83 -14.80 2.33
N ALA A 230 21.84 -13.48 2.27
CA ALA A 230 22.32 -12.75 1.08
C ALA A 230 23.80 -13.05 0.76
N GLN A 231 24.66 -13.14 1.78
CA GLN A 231 26.08 -13.47 1.62
C GLN A 231 26.27 -14.94 1.17
N PHE A 232 25.51 -15.87 1.75
CA PHE A 232 25.55 -17.27 1.31
C PHE A 232 25.07 -17.45 -0.14
N GLU A 233 24.04 -16.74 -0.56
CA GLU A 233 23.57 -16.78 -1.96
C GLU A 233 24.60 -16.19 -2.93
N GLN A 234 25.31 -15.14 -2.55
CA GLN A 234 26.43 -14.63 -3.34
C GLN A 234 27.56 -15.67 -3.48
N LEU A 235 27.83 -16.41 -2.40
CA LEU A 235 28.81 -17.51 -2.44
C LEU A 235 28.29 -18.65 -3.33
N PHE A 236 27.02 -19.06 -3.17
CA PHE A 236 26.37 -20.09 -3.99
C PHE A 236 26.43 -19.77 -5.49
N SER A 237 26.19 -18.48 -5.85
CA SER A 237 26.22 -18.06 -7.26
C SER A 237 27.61 -18.21 -7.91
N ARG A 238 28.69 -18.25 -7.12
CA ARG A 238 30.08 -18.38 -7.59
C ARG A 238 30.60 -19.81 -7.47
N ASN A 239 30.28 -20.45 -6.36
CA ASN A 239 30.69 -21.82 -6.07
C ASN A 239 29.52 -22.60 -5.46
N PRO A 240 28.66 -23.22 -6.31
CA PRO A 240 27.50 -23.99 -5.85
C PRO A 240 27.86 -25.23 -5.00
N THR A 241 29.09 -25.70 -5.11
CA THR A 241 29.59 -26.90 -4.41
C THR A 241 30.37 -26.61 -3.14
N TYR A 242 30.35 -25.34 -2.67
CA TYR A 242 31.08 -24.96 -1.47
C TYR A 242 30.59 -25.78 -0.26
N PRO A 243 31.51 -26.34 0.54
CA PRO A 243 31.18 -27.22 1.66
C PRO A 243 30.28 -26.56 2.70
N ASP A 244 29.34 -27.29 3.27
CA ASP A 244 28.41 -26.85 4.35
C ASP A 244 27.50 -25.66 3.96
N LEU A 245 27.52 -25.18 2.74
CA LEU A 245 26.74 -24.01 2.31
C LEU A 245 25.24 -24.27 2.40
N ASP A 246 24.79 -25.44 1.94
CA ASP A 246 23.40 -25.87 2.00
C ASP A 246 22.86 -25.89 3.44
N ARG A 247 23.66 -26.42 4.36
CA ARG A 247 23.31 -26.50 5.79
C ARG A 247 23.18 -25.12 6.43
N GLN A 248 24.14 -24.21 6.16
CA GLN A 248 24.14 -22.89 6.77
C GLN A 248 23.02 -21.98 6.20
N ILE A 249 22.82 -22.02 4.90
CA ILE A 249 21.73 -21.27 4.27
C ILE A 249 20.36 -21.81 4.69
N GLY A 250 20.25 -23.13 4.83
CA GLY A 250 19.06 -23.79 5.36
C GLY A 250 18.74 -23.34 6.76
N PHE A 251 19.74 -23.24 7.64
CA PHE A 251 19.59 -22.76 9.02
C PHE A 251 19.15 -21.28 9.07
N ALA A 252 19.78 -20.41 8.26
CA ALA A 252 19.41 -19.00 8.20
C ALA A 252 17.96 -18.82 7.74
N ILE A 253 17.57 -19.51 6.67
CA ILE A 253 16.21 -19.43 6.12
C ILE A 253 15.21 -20.09 7.05
N ASP A 254 15.53 -21.16 7.73
CA ASP A 254 14.67 -21.77 8.76
C ASP A 254 14.31 -20.78 9.86
N ALA A 255 15.30 -20.05 10.36
CA ALA A 255 15.07 -19.00 11.37
C ALA A 255 14.17 -17.87 10.82
N LEU A 256 14.39 -17.41 9.58
CA LEU A 256 13.56 -16.40 8.94
C LEU A 256 12.11 -16.86 8.71
N ILE A 257 11.90 -18.12 8.32
CA ILE A 257 10.57 -18.70 8.20
C ILE A 257 9.90 -18.78 9.57
N GLN A 258 10.62 -19.23 10.59
CA GLN A 258 10.10 -19.31 11.96
C GLN A 258 9.68 -17.93 12.48
N GLU A 259 10.50 -16.90 12.29
CA GLU A 259 10.15 -15.51 12.64
C GLU A 259 8.88 -15.05 11.90
N ALA A 260 8.82 -15.25 10.57
CA ALA A 260 7.68 -14.85 9.75
C ALA A 260 6.40 -15.58 10.17
N VAL A 261 6.45 -16.89 10.42
CA VAL A 261 5.29 -17.68 10.86
C VAL A 261 4.84 -17.22 12.25
N THR A 262 5.76 -16.97 13.17
CA THR A 262 5.44 -16.48 14.53
C THR A 262 4.78 -15.09 14.48
N ALA A 263 5.20 -14.24 13.55
CA ALA A 263 4.61 -12.92 13.31
C ALA A 263 3.28 -12.97 12.52
N GLY A 264 2.87 -14.16 12.01
CA GLY A 264 1.69 -14.30 11.14
C GLY A 264 1.92 -13.79 9.71
N GLU A 265 3.16 -13.55 9.31
CA GLU A 265 3.57 -13.08 7.99
C GLU A 265 3.77 -14.25 7.03
N PHE A 266 2.72 -15.05 6.81
CA PHE A 266 2.80 -16.31 6.05
C PHE A 266 3.33 -16.14 4.62
N ARG A 267 3.08 -14.99 4.02
CA ARG A 267 3.60 -14.65 2.71
C ARG A 267 5.14 -14.54 2.71
N ARG A 268 5.70 -13.88 3.72
CA ARG A 268 7.14 -13.78 3.91
C ARG A 268 7.74 -15.18 4.15
N ALA A 269 7.03 -16.00 4.93
CA ALA A 269 7.42 -17.39 5.13
C ALA A 269 7.47 -18.18 3.79
N ARG A 270 6.41 -18.10 2.96
CA ARG A 270 6.37 -18.74 1.63
C ARG A 270 7.48 -18.20 0.70
N HIS A 271 7.75 -16.90 0.76
CA HIS A 271 8.84 -16.30 0.00
C HIS A 271 10.19 -16.93 0.35
N PHE A 272 10.49 -17.12 1.62
CA PHE A 272 11.75 -17.75 2.05
C PHE A 272 11.80 -19.24 1.67
N ILE A 273 10.68 -19.95 1.76
CA ILE A 273 10.59 -21.34 1.27
C ILE A 273 10.89 -21.39 -0.23
N ALA A 274 10.25 -20.54 -1.03
CA ALA A 274 10.47 -20.49 -2.50
C ALA A 274 11.91 -20.05 -2.84
N ARG A 275 12.50 -19.18 -2.04
CA ARG A 275 13.89 -18.73 -2.18
C ARG A 275 14.87 -19.89 -1.95
N LEU A 276 14.71 -20.65 -0.86
CA LEU A 276 15.54 -21.84 -0.60
C LEU A 276 15.32 -22.93 -1.65
N LYS A 277 14.07 -23.20 -2.03
CA LYS A 277 13.71 -24.19 -3.05
C LYS A 277 14.36 -23.94 -4.41
N ARG A 278 14.61 -22.68 -4.76
CA ARG A 278 15.26 -22.32 -6.03
C ARG A 278 16.70 -22.80 -6.10
N SER A 279 17.44 -22.68 -5.00
CA SER A 279 18.86 -23.09 -4.92
C SER A 279 19.01 -24.56 -4.50
N PHE A 280 18.15 -25.02 -3.59
CA PHE A 280 18.19 -26.37 -2.99
C PHE A 280 16.79 -27.00 -2.96
N PRO A 281 16.30 -27.53 -4.11
CA PRO A 281 14.92 -28.03 -4.25
C PRO A 281 14.54 -29.13 -3.24
N ASN A 282 15.48 -29.98 -2.87
CA ASN A 282 15.26 -31.15 -2.01
C ASN A 282 15.69 -30.92 -0.55
N HIS A 283 15.95 -29.66 -0.17
CA HIS A 283 16.38 -29.35 1.19
C HIS A 283 15.29 -29.70 2.22
N SER A 284 15.67 -30.33 3.34
CA SER A 284 14.73 -30.80 4.37
C SER A 284 13.87 -29.69 4.98
N VAL A 285 14.41 -28.48 5.12
CA VAL A 285 13.69 -27.30 5.60
C VAL A 285 12.52 -26.94 4.67
N VAL A 286 12.71 -27.02 3.34
CA VAL A 286 11.65 -26.78 2.34
C VAL A 286 10.51 -27.76 2.52
N THR A 287 10.81 -29.06 2.59
CA THR A 287 9.81 -30.12 2.75
C THR A 287 9.06 -29.96 4.07
N ARG A 288 9.79 -29.78 5.17
CA ARG A 288 9.22 -29.64 6.51
C ARG A 288 8.25 -28.46 6.58
N TRP A 289 8.67 -27.27 6.18
CA TRP A 289 7.84 -26.08 6.27
C TRP A 289 6.65 -26.09 5.29
N THR A 290 6.86 -26.66 4.10
CA THR A 290 5.74 -26.86 3.16
C THR A 290 4.66 -27.73 3.79
N GLN A 291 5.02 -28.87 4.38
CA GLN A 291 4.07 -29.76 5.03
C GLN A 291 3.41 -29.10 6.26
N GLN A 292 4.19 -28.39 7.08
CA GLN A 292 3.64 -27.69 8.24
C GLN A 292 2.64 -26.61 7.86
N LEU A 293 2.95 -25.76 6.86
CA LEU A 293 2.05 -24.71 6.42
C LEU A 293 0.80 -25.28 5.73
N GLN A 294 0.94 -26.35 4.96
CA GLN A 294 -0.20 -27.07 4.36
C GLN A 294 -1.11 -27.63 5.45
N SER A 295 -0.56 -28.32 6.43
CA SER A 295 -1.33 -28.86 7.56
C SER A 295 -2.05 -27.77 8.35
N LEU A 296 -1.38 -26.66 8.61
CA LEU A 296 -1.97 -25.52 9.30
C LEU A 296 -3.10 -24.89 8.47
N ALA A 297 -2.92 -24.73 7.17
CA ALA A 297 -3.95 -24.20 6.27
C ALA A 297 -5.19 -25.13 6.21
N THR A 298 -4.99 -26.44 6.14
CA THR A 298 -6.09 -27.41 6.16
C THR A 298 -6.83 -27.38 7.49
N LYS A 299 -6.12 -27.23 8.61
CA LYS A 299 -6.74 -27.10 9.93
C LYS A 299 -7.61 -25.83 10.03
N GLU A 300 -7.10 -24.70 9.55
CA GLU A 300 -7.89 -23.46 9.50
C GLU A 300 -9.12 -23.60 8.59
N LEU A 301 -9.00 -24.30 7.47
CA LEU A 301 -10.16 -24.60 6.62
C LEU A 301 -11.20 -25.48 7.33
N GLN A 302 -10.77 -26.46 8.10
CA GLN A 302 -11.69 -27.29 8.88
C GLN A 302 -12.44 -26.46 9.94
N LEU A 303 -11.76 -25.53 10.62
CA LEU A 303 -12.41 -24.59 11.53
C LEU A 303 -13.39 -23.66 10.79
N ALA A 304 -13.05 -23.21 9.60
CA ALA A 304 -13.95 -22.42 8.75
C ALA A 304 -15.23 -23.20 8.39
N VAL A 305 -15.10 -24.46 8.01
CA VAL A 305 -16.25 -25.33 7.70
C VAL A 305 -17.11 -25.59 8.92
N ALA A 306 -16.49 -25.83 10.08
CA ALA A 306 -17.22 -26.02 11.33
C ALA A 306 -18.01 -24.76 11.75
N ALA A 307 -17.41 -23.58 11.61
CA ALA A 307 -18.08 -22.30 11.86
C ALA A 307 -19.23 -22.05 10.87
N GLU A 308 -19.04 -22.40 9.58
CA GLU A 308 -20.10 -22.31 8.56
C GLU A 308 -21.31 -23.22 8.93
N GLN A 309 -21.04 -24.46 9.34
CA GLN A 309 -22.08 -25.39 9.78
C GLN A 309 -22.83 -24.93 11.04
N ALA A 310 -22.12 -24.22 11.93
CA ALA A 310 -22.71 -23.57 13.10
C ALA A 310 -23.49 -22.28 12.78
N GLY A 311 -23.55 -21.84 11.51
CA GLY A 311 -24.22 -20.61 11.10
C GLY A 311 -23.43 -19.33 11.42
N ASN A 312 -22.17 -19.46 11.86
CA ASN A 312 -21.32 -18.31 12.18
C ASN A 312 -20.50 -17.88 10.95
N GLY A 313 -21.15 -17.18 10.03
CA GLY A 313 -20.54 -16.70 8.78
C GLY A 313 -19.28 -15.83 8.96
N PRO A 314 -19.27 -14.83 9.87
CA PRO A 314 -18.09 -14.02 10.12
C PRO A 314 -16.85 -14.85 10.48
N THR A 315 -17.00 -15.75 11.47
CA THR A 315 -15.92 -16.63 11.93
C THR A 315 -15.49 -17.61 10.83
N ALA A 316 -16.44 -18.12 10.03
CA ALA A 316 -16.11 -18.99 8.90
C ALA A 316 -15.21 -18.29 7.87
N VAL A 317 -15.53 -17.05 7.52
CA VAL A 317 -14.71 -16.25 6.59
C VAL A 317 -13.36 -15.90 7.20
N ASP A 318 -13.29 -15.56 8.50
CA ASP A 318 -12.03 -15.27 9.19
C ASP A 318 -11.05 -16.45 9.08
N HIS A 319 -11.50 -17.67 9.39
CA HIS A 319 -10.67 -18.86 9.27
C HIS A 319 -10.34 -19.19 7.81
N ALA A 320 -11.28 -19.04 6.88
CA ALA A 320 -11.05 -19.27 5.46
C ALA A 320 -10.02 -18.30 4.87
N GLU A 321 -10.07 -17.01 5.24
CA GLU A 321 -9.07 -16.01 4.86
C GLU A 321 -7.69 -16.31 5.44
N VAL A 322 -7.62 -16.81 6.67
CA VAL A 322 -6.37 -17.27 7.29
C VAL A 322 -5.81 -18.47 6.55
N ALA A 323 -6.66 -19.48 6.27
CA ALA A 323 -6.25 -20.70 5.55
C ALA A 323 -5.60 -20.38 4.20
N VAL A 324 -6.26 -19.56 3.38
CA VAL A 324 -5.73 -19.19 2.05
C VAL A 324 -4.50 -18.28 2.14
N ARG A 325 -4.36 -17.44 3.18
CA ARG A 325 -3.14 -16.67 3.43
C ARG A 325 -1.97 -17.56 3.82
N ILE A 326 -2.21 -18.64 4.56
CA ILE A 326 -1.15 -19.60 4.93
C ILE A 326 -0.66 -20.33 3.68
N TRP A 327 -1.55 -20.97 2.90
CA TRP A 327 -1.15 -21.78 1.75
C TRP A 327 -2.15 -21.70 0.59
N PRO A 328 -2.07 -20.69 -0.29
CA PRO A 328 -3.02 -20.50 -1.40
C PRO A 328 -2.87 -21.51 -2.54
N ASP A 329 -1.76 -22.25 -2.60
CA ASP A 329 -1.47 -23.20 -3.71
C ASP A 329 -2.17 -24.55 -3.55
N SER A 330 -2.80 -24.82 -2.41
CA SER A 330 -3.67 -25.98 -2.24
C SER A 330 -5.02 -25.72 -2.91
N SER A 331 -5.42 -26.61 -3.84
CA SER A 331 -6.74 -26.57 -4.47
C SER A 331 -7.87 -26.70 -3.43
N GLU A 332 -7.71 -27.61 -2.46
CA GLU A 332 -8.67 -27.81 -1.38
C GLU A 332 -8.91 -26.52 -0.57
N VAL A 333 -7.82 -25.83 -0.18
CA VAL A 333 -7.90 -24.57 0.58
C VAL A 333 -8.52 -23.47 -0.27
N SER A 334 -8.10 -23.33 -1.54
CA SER A 334 -8.60 -22.31 -2.45
C SER A 334 -10.08 -22.49 -2.78
N ASP A 335 -10.53 -23.71 -3.01
CA ASP A 335 -11.92 -24.01 -3.34
C ASP A 335 -12.82 -23.92 -2.09
N GLY A 336 -12.32 -24.34 -0.93
CA GLY A 336 -12.98 -24.14 0.34
C GLY A 336 -13.17 -22.66 0.67
N TYR A 337 -12.14 -21.86 0.50
CA TYR A 337 -12.20 -20.41 0.64
C TYR A 337 -13.27 -19.79 -0.29
N ARG A 338 -13.24 -20.13 -1.59
CA ARG A 338 -14.22 -19.60 -2.54
C ARG A 338 -15.65 -19.96 -2.14
N ARG A 339 -15.90 -21.21 -1.78
CA ARG A 339 -17.24 -21.67 -1.38
C ARG A 339 -17.76 -20.90 -0.15
N ILE A 340 -16.93 -20.77 0.89
CA ILE A 340 -17.32 -20.08 2.13
C ILE A 340 -17.56 -18.59 1.86
N CYS A 341 -16.60 -17.94 1.15
CA CYS A 341 -16.72 -16.52 0.82
C CYS A 341 -17.80 -16.18 -0.21
N GLN A 342 -18.28 -17.16 -1.01
CA GLN A 342 -19.48 -16.97 -1.83
C GLN A 342 -20.76 -16.92 -0.98
N ARG A 343 -20.84 -17.72 0.08
CA ARG A 343 -22.00 -17.77 0.95
C ARG A 343 -22.06 -16.61 1.93
N TYR A 344 -20.93 -16.15 2.39
CA TYR A 344 -20.80 -15.00 3.27
C TYR A 344 -19.80 -14.00 2.69
N GLN A 345 -20.33 -13.04 1.93
CA GLN A 345 -19.51 -12.06 1.22
C GLN A 345 -19.08 -10.91 2.11
N ARG A 346 -17.79 -10.67 2.17
CA ARG A 346 -17.18 -9.61 2.97
C ARG A 346 -16.36 -8.68 2.06
N LEU A 347 -16.68 -7.38 2.09
CA LEU A 347 -15.97 -6.36 1.35
C LEU A 347 -15.03 -5.57 2.27
N HIS A 348 -13.76 -5.55 1.95
CA HIS A 348 -12.78 -4.72 2.63
C HIS A 348 -12.60 -3.38 1.91
N VAL A 349 -12.77 -2.29 2.65
CA VAL A 349 -12.74 -0.91 2.16
C VAL A 349 -11.57 -0.16 2.78
N GLY A 350 -10.78 0.52 1.95
CA GLY A 350 -9.69 1.39 2.39
C GLY A 350 -10.12 2.86 2.36
N THR A 351 -9.99 3.56 3.47
CA THR A 351 -10.31 4.99 3.57
C THR A 351 -9.30 5.72 4.46
N LEU A 352 -9.20 7.05 4.34
CA LEU A 352 -8.39 7.87 5.25
C LEU A 352 -9.14 8.18 6.54
N GLU A 353 -10.48 8.20 6.50
CA GLU A 353 -11.33 8.65 7.59
C GLU A 353 -12.52 7.70 7.78
N LEU A 354 -12.91 7.53 9.03
CA LEU A 354 -14.07 6.75 9.44
C LEU A 354 -15.14 7.67 10.03
N ALA A 355 -16.39 7.29 9.90
CA ALA A 355 -17.52 7.94 10.55
C ALA A 355 -17.60 7.56 12.04
N ALA A 356 -16.51 7.71 12.78
CA ALA A 356 -16.37 7.32 14.18
C ALA A 356 -16.11 8.53 15.07
N GLY A 357 -17.10 8.93 15.89
CA GLY A 357 -16.95 9.97 16.89
C GLY A 357 -17.27 11.39 16.41
N ALA A 358 -17.13 12.35 17.34
CA ALA A 358 -17.50 13.75 17.15
C ALA A 358 -16.62 14.54 16.15
N SER A 359 -15.47 13.99 15.76
CA SER A 359 -14.53 14.61 14.81
C SER A 359 -14.61 14.03 13.40
N SER A 360 -15.66 13.26 13.08
CA SER A 360 -15.84 12.71 11.75
C SER A 360 -16.07 13.81 10.71
N THR A 361 -15.45 13.71 9.54
CA THR A 361 -15.68 14.68 8.46
C THR A 361 -17.09 14.54 7.88
N PRO A 362 -17.65 15.59 7.29
CA PRO A 362 -18.94 15.52 6.60
C PRO A 362 -18.97 14.43 5.53
N VAL A 363 -17.86 14.26 4.78
CA VAL A 363 -17.73 13.23 3.74
C VAL A 363 -17.80 11.83 4.31
N ALA A 364 -17.18 11.57 5.47
CA ALA A 364 -17.25 10.26 6.12
C ALA A 364 -18.66 9.95 6.64
N VAL A 365 -19.34 10.95 7.22
CA VAL A 365 -20.71 10.81 7.70
C VAL A 365 -21.69 10.62 6.54
N GLU A 366 -21.56 11.43 5.49
CA GLU A 366 -22.37 11.28 4.27
C GLU A 366 -22.18 9.89 3.64
N ARG A 367 -20.93 9.42 3.54
CA ARG A 367 -20.64 8.07 3.02
C ARG A 367 -21.32 6.98 3.84
N GLU A 368 -21.29 7.10 5.14
CA GLU A 368 -21.92 6.14 6.04
C GLU A 368 -23.45 6.14 5.91
N SER A 369 -24.09 7.30 5.73
CA SER A 369 -25.55 7.37 5.59
C SER A 369 -26.05 6.52 4.42
N TYR A 370 -25.29 6.45 3.33
CA TYR A 370 -25.59 5.55 2.19
C TYR A 370 -25.50 4.05 2.55
N LEU A 371 -24.77 3.68 3.60
CA LEU A 371 -24.75 2.30 4.10
C LEU A 371 -25.92 2.02 5.05
N LEU A 372 -26.22 2.98 5.90
CA LEU A 372 -27.16 2.74 6.99
C LEU A 372 -28.61 2.95 6.58
N GLU A 373 -28.89 3.95 5.74
CA GLU A 373 -30.25 4.40 5.46
C GLU A 373 -30.78 3.94 4.09
N SER A 374 -32.09 3.67 4.02
CA SER A 374 -32.82 3.41 2.79
C SER A 374 -33.88 4.48 2.57
N GLY A 375 -33.72 5.28 1.53
CA GLY A 375 -34.67 6.29 1.15
C GLY A 375 -35.93 5.71 0.48
N LEU A 376 -37.06 6.36 0.67
CA LEU A 376 -38.27 6.01 -0.08
C LEU A 376 -38.04 6.24 -1.60
N PHE A 377 -37.36 7.33 -1.93
CA PHE A 377 -36.78 7.59 -3.24
C PHE A 377 -35.29 7.89 -3.04
N GLU A 378 -34.47 7.49 -4.01
CA GLU A 378 -33.01 7.71 -3.96
C GLU A 378 -32.50 8.20 -5.33
N PRO A 379 -31.52 9.10 -5.36
CA PRO A 379 -30.88 9.50 -6.62
C PRO A 379 -30.25 8.28 -7.31
N ALA A 380 -30.62 8.05 -8.57
CA ALA A 380 -30.17 6.87 -9.32
C ALA A 380 -29.12 7.21 -10.37
N ARG A 381 -29.37 8.27 -11.14
CA ARG A 381 -28.50 8.69 -12.24
C ARG A 381 -28.77 10.13 -12.66
N MET A 382 -27.80 10.72 -13.33
CA MET A 382 -27.99 11.98 -14.04
C MET A 382 -28.46 11.67 -15.49
N ASP A 383 -29.54 12.29 -15.90
CA ASP A 383 -30.12 12.14 -17.23
C ASP A 383 -30.59 13.52 -17.73
N GLU A 384 -30.20 13.91 -18.95
CA GLU A 384 -30.57 15.20 -19.55
C GLU A 384 -30.42 16.42 -18.61
N ARG A 385 -29.31 16.47 -17.81
CA ARG A 385 -29.03 17.54 -16.84
C ARG A 385 -29.93 17.54 -15.57
N LEU A 386 -30.74 16.50 -15.38
CA LEU A 386 -31.59 16.29 -14.23
C LEU A 386 -31.27 14.97 -13.53
N VAL A 387 -31.45 14.96 -12.22
CA VAL A 387 -31.34 13.74 -11.45
C VAL A 387 -32.60 12.90 -11.63
N ARG A 388 -32.42 11.61 -11.92
CA ARG A 388 -33.50 10.63 -11.90
C ARG A 388 -33.43 9.87 -10.61
N TYR A 389 -34.60 9.68 -10.03
CA TYR A 389 -34.76 8.93 -8.80
C TYR A 389 -35.22 7.52 -9.09
N HIS A 390 -34.89 6.58 -8.22
CA HIS A 390 -35.47 5.26 -8.17
C HIS A 390 -36.03 4.99 -6.78
N THR A 391 -36.91 3.99 -6.70
CA THR A 391 -37.45 3.53 -5.44
C THR A 391 -37.43 2.02 -5.38
N ARG A 392 -37.13 1.47 -4.20
CA ARG A 392 -37.20 0.04 -3.93
C ARG A 392 -38.57 -0.40 -3.50
N PHE A 393 -39.32 0.51 -2.86
CA PHE A 393 -40.51 0.22 -2.11
C PHE A 393 -41.79 0.49 -2.89
N ILE A 394 -41.76 1.46 -3.82
CA ILE A 394 -42.92 1.86 -4.60
C ILE A 394 -42.90 1.13 -5.94
N GLN A 395 -44.01 0.57 -6.32
CA GLN A 395 -44.25 -0.06 -7.62
C GLN A 395 -44.50 0.98 -8.67
N ASP A 396 -45.44 1.88 -8.39
CA ASP A 396 -45.81 3.03 -9.24
C ASP A 396 -46.42 4.12 -8.35
N TRP A 397 -46.52 5.34 -8.92
CA TRP A 397 -47.25 6.47 -8.32
C TRP A 397 -47.99 7.24 -9.38
N GLU A 398 -49.14 7.72 -9.02
CA GLU A 398 -50.06 8.39 -9.96
C GLU A 398 -50.56 9.70 -9.35
N PRO A 399 -50.34 10.86 -10.04
CA PRO A 399 -50.97 12.12 -9.64
C PRO A 399 -52.48 12.02 -9.80
N THR A 400 -53.19 12.39 -8.74
CA THR A 400 -54.64 12.46 -8.71
C THR A 400 -55.09 13.89 -8.39
N ASP A 401 -56.33 14.22 -8.55
CA ASP A 401 -56.89 15.56 -8.30
C ASP A 401 -56.04 16.70 -8.90
N LEU A 402 -55.78 16.63 -10.21
CA LEU A 402 -54.94 17.59 -10.94
C LEU A 402 -53.55 17.81 -10.34
N GLY A 403 -52.97 16.78 -9.75
CA GLY A 403 -51.65 16.82 -9.09
C GLY A 403 -51.69 17.31 -7.65
N ARG A 404 -52.85 17.61 -7.08
CA ARG A 404 -52.99 17.99 -5.67
C ARG A 404 -52.86 16.81 -4.70
N SER A 405 -53.00 15.60 -5.24
CA SER A 405 -52.74 14.37 -4.48
C SER A 405 -51.90 13.41 -5.30
N ILE A 406 -51.15 12.56 -4.67
CA ILE A 406 -50.43 11.45 -5.29
C ILE A 406 -50.83 10.17 -4.59
N LEU A 407 -51.21 9.17 -5.39
CA LEU A 407 -51.42 7.82 -4.94
C LEU A 407 -50.15 6.99 -5.12
N PHE A 408 -49.56 6.52 -4.05
CA PHE A 408 -48.43 5.61 -4.08
C PHE A 408 -48.90 4.17 -3.89
N ARG A 409 -48.47 3.28 -4.80
CA ARG A 409 -48.66 1.83 -4.69
C ARG A 409 -47.36 1.16 -4.33
N LEU A 410 -47.35 0.51 -3.16
CA LEU A 410 -46.16 -0.17 -2.65
C LEU A 410 -46.03 -1.56 -3.27
N LYS A 411 -44.77 -2.02 -3.43
CA LYS A 411 -44.51 -3.38 -3.92
C LYS A 411 -45.03 -4.43 -2.98
N GLN A 412 -45.73 -5.41 -3.52
CA GLN A 412 -46.25 -6.57 -2.78
C GLN A 412 -45.27 -7.77 -2.80
N GLN A 413 -44.13 -7.63 -3.43
CA GLN A 413 -43.07 -8.63 -3.46
C GLN A 413 -41.76 -7.99 -3.05
N SER A 414 -41.08 -8.60 -2.08
CA SER A 414 -39.73 -8.20 -1.68
C SER A 414 -38.68 -8.67 -2.67
N ALA A 415 -37.63 -7.92 -2.84
CA ALA A 415 -36.48 -8.40 -3.57
C ALA A 415 -35.78 -9.54 -2.81
N PRO A 416 -35.09 -10.48 -3.51
CA PRO A 416 -34.41 -11.60 -2.87
C PRO A 416 -33.42 -11.23 -1.77
N TRP A 417 -32.78 -10.06 -1.88
CA TRP A 417 -31.84 -9.52 -0.92
C TRP A 417 -32.51 -8.88 0.31
N GLU A 418 -33.84 -8.66 0.30
CA GLU A 418 -34.63 -8.06 1.41
C GLU A 418 -35.16 -9.10 2.39
N GLY A 419 -34.92 -10.38 2.17
CA GLY A 419 -35.28 -11.43 3.11
C GLY A 419 -36.81 -11.61 3.35
N ASN A 420 -37.63 -11.43 2.33
CA ASN A 420 -39.08 -11.48 2.40
C ASN A 420 -39.75 -10.39 3.27
N GLN A 421 -39.05 -9.31 3.61
CA GLN A 421 -39.68 -8.19 4.30
C GLN A 421 -40.38 -7.26 3.31
N LEU A 422 -41.61 -6.94 3.60
CA LEU A 422 -42.46 -6.03 2.85
C LEU A 422 -42.66 -4.74 3.63
N VAL A 423 -42.55 -3.60 2.93
CA VAL A 423 -42.89 -2.29 3.47
C VAL A 423 -44.39 -2.09 3.21
N THR A 424 -45.17 -1.87 4.26
CA THR A 424 -46.61 -1.57 4.19
C THR A 424 -46.84 -0.06 4.30
N ALA A 425 -48.06 0.38 3.98
CA ALA A 425 -48.42 1.81 3.99
C ALA A 425 -48.32 2.42 5.40
N GLY A 426 -48.59 1.64 6.48
CA GLY A 426 -48.56 2.15 7.85
C GLY A 426 -47.22 2.82 8.26
N PRO A 427 -46.09 2.12 8.20
CA PRO A 427 -44.77 2.70 8.49
C PRO A 427 -44.40 3.94 7.64
N VAL A 428 -44.76 3.95 6.35
CA VAL A 428 -44.50 5.10 5.45
C VAL A 428 -45.35 6.30 5.86
N VAL A 429 -46.67 6.05 6.18
CA VAL A 429 -47.55 7.10 6.66
C VAL A 429 -47.11 7.63 8.01
N ALA A 430 -46.62 6.81 8.90
CA ALA A 430 -46.07 7.25 10.18
C ALA A 430 -44.87 8.17 10.03
N GLU A 431 -43.96 7.88 9.07
CA GLU A 431 -42.82 8.76 8.74
C GLU A 431 -43.25 10.11 8.16
N ILE A 432 -44.25 10.09 7.27
CA ILE A 432 -44.80 11.33 6.71
C ILE A 432 -45.48 12.13 7.81
N ALA A 433 -46.31 11.51 8.64
CA ALA A 433 -47.02 12.15 9.73
C ALA A 433 -46.01 12.77 10.78
N ALA A 434 -44.93 12.07 11.08
CA ALA A 434 -43.89 12.58 11.97
C ALA A 434 -43.25 13.89 11.45
N ARG A 435 -43.08 14.04 10.12
CA ARG A 435 -42.57 15.25 9.48
C ARG A 435 -43.60 16.38 9.40
N LEU A 436 -44.86 16.06 9.53
CA LEU A 436 -45.97 17.03 9.56
C LEU A 436 -46.30 17.54 10.97
N ASP A 437 -45.94 16.82 12.03
CA ASP A 437 -46.25 17.15 13.42
C ASP A 437 -45.20 18.11 14.01
N PRO A 438 -45.56 19.38 14.31
CA PRO A 438 -44.67 20.35 14.91
C PRO A 438 -44.05 19.94 16.27
N THR A 439 -44.67 18.97 16.95
CA THR A 439 -44.17 18.47 18.24
C THR A 439 -43.22 17.30 18.12
N HIS A 440 -43.10 16.72 16.92
CA HIS A 440 -42.24 15.59 16.71
C HIS A 440 -40.78 16.03 16.37
N LYS A 441 -39.79 15.24 16.80
CA LYS A 441 -38.36 15.53 16.56
C LYS A 441 -37.95 15.53 15.08
N GLU A 442 -38.71 14.80 14.25
CA GLU A 442 -38.49 14.69 12.80
C GLU A 442 -39.33 15.74 12.04
N TYR A 443 -39.96 16.71 12.73
CA TYR A 443 -40.71 17.77 12.08
C TYR A 443 -39.89 18.50 11.04
N ASP A 444 -40.44 18.62 9.82
CA ASP A 444 -39.82 19.36 8.73
C ASP A 444 -40.85 20.39 8.22
N GLU A 445 -40.66 21.65 8.60
CA GLU A 445 -41.56 22.74 8.25
C GLU A 445 -41.64 22.94 6.74
N ARG A 446 -40.55 22.77 6.01
CA ARG A 446 -40.52 22.87 4.56
C ARG A 446 -41.33 21.73 3.93
N PHE A 447 -41.14 20.51 4.37
CA PHE A 447 -41.97 19.37 3.95
C PHE A 447 -43.46 19.63 4.22
N ALA A 448 -43.81 20.13 5.42
CA ALA A 448 -45.16 20.49 5.81
C ALA A 448 -45.74 21.67 5.03
N SER A 449 -44.89 22.52 4.42
CA SER A 449 -45.37 23.57 3.52
C SER A 449 -45.91 23.01 2.21
N TYR A 450 -45.40 21.90 1.73
CA TYR A 450 -45.92 21.19 0.54
C TYR A 450 -47.06 20.24 0.85
N VAL A 451 -46.87 19.39 1.90
CA VAL A 451 -47.80 18.30 2.23
C VAL A 451 -48.87 18.77 3.21
N SER A 452 -50.14 18.58 2.85
CA SER A 452 -51.27 18.92 3.73
C SER A 452 -51.79 17.75 4.54
N GLY A 453 -51.53 16.51 4.10
CA GLY A 453 -51.95 15.30 4.80
C GLY A 453 -51.57 14.03 4.08
N VAL A 454 -51.70 12.93 4.78
CA VAL A 454 -51.45 11.58 4.27
C VAL A 454 -52.53 10.61 4.79
N ARG A 455 -52.94 9.66 3.91
CA ARG A 455 -54.00 8.68 4.24
C ARG A 455 -53.61 7.32 3.73
N ILE A 456 -53.88 6.28 4.55
CA ILE A 456 -53.80 4.88 4.11
C ILE A 456 -55.06 4.52 3.33
N GLN A 457 -54.85 4.05 2.12
CA GLN A 457 -55.97 3.56 1.25
C GLN A 457 -56.15 2.03 1.40
N SER A 458 -55.03 1.32 1.46
CA SER A 458 -54.94 -0.13 1.67
C SER A 458 -53.61 -0.49 2.34
N PRO A 459 -53.34 -1.74 2.72
CA PRO A 459 -52.05 -2.13 3.28
C PRO A 459 -50.84 -1.81 2.40
N PHE A 460 -51.06 -1.67 1.08
CA PHE A 460 -50.01 -1.38 0.12
C PHE A 460 -50.28 -0.12 -0.73
N GLU A 461 -51.22 0.73 -0.29
CA GLU A 461 -51.53 1.97 -0.96
C GLU A 461 -51.69 3.12 0.03
N LEU A 462 -51.12 4.24 -0.28
CA LEU A 462 -51.27 5.49 0.46
C LEU A 462 -51.46 6.68 -0.49
N SER A 463 -52.27 7.64 -0.05
CA SER A 463 -52.38 8.90 -0.76
C SER A 463 -51.79 10.05 0.07
N VAL A 464 -51.06 10.93 -0.61
CA VAL A 464 -50.51 12.16 -0.03
C VAL A 464 -51.18 13.34 -0.68
N ASP A 465 -51.72 14.25 0.13
CA ASP A 465 -52.36 15.47 -0.31
C ASP A 465 -51.42 16.65 -0.19
N PHE A 466 -51.40 17.53 -1.18
CA PHE A 466 -50.49 18.68 -1.23
C PHE A 466 -51.24 20.01 -1.10
N ARG A 467 -50.65 20.98 -0.46
CA ARG A 467 -51.05 22.39 -0.47
C ARG A 467 -50.83 23.03 -1.85
N HIS A 468 -49.70 22.67 -2.43
CA HIS A 468 -49.38 22.95 -3.84
C HIS A 468 -48.62 21.75 -4.41
N ALA A 469 -48.88 21.43 -5.65
CA ALA A 469 -48.28 20.25 -6.30
C ALA A 469 -46.75 20.40 -6.44
N PRO A 470 -45.94 19.52 -5.90
CA PRO A 470 -44.50 19.58 -6.07
C PRO A 470 -44.11 19.21 -7.52
N LEU A 471 -43.21 19.96 -8.15
CA LEU A 471 -42.68 19.63 -9.48
C LEU A 471 -41.89 18.34 -9.50
N ARG A 472 -41.28 18.00 -8.37
CA ARG A 472 -40.39 16.83 -8.21
C ARG A 472 -40.76 16.10 -6.92
N PRO A 473 -41.90 15.36 -6.90
CA PRO A 473 -42.33 14.66 -5.68
C PRO A 473 -41.30 13.65 -5.20
N GLU A 474 -40.58 12.96 -6.09
CA GLU A 474 -39.54 11.99 -5.74
C GLU A 474 -38.36 12.62 -4.92
N ALA A 475 -38.07 13.88 -5.16
CA ALA A 475 -37.06 14.60 -4.39
C ALA A 475 -37.56 14.95 -2.97
N LEU A 476 -38.84 15.32 -2.86
CA LEU A 476 -39.48 15.64 -1.58
C LEU A 476 -39.58 14.41 -0.66
N PHE A 477 -39.76 13.23 -1.24
CA PHE A 477 -39.86 11.95 -0.51
C PHE A 477 -38.53 11.20 -0.39
N ASN A 478 -37.40 11.86 -0.59
CA ASN A 478 -36.09 11.29 -0.38
C ASN A 478 -35.73 11.28 1.13
N PHE A 479 -36.44 10.50 1.91
CA PHE A 479 -36.17 10.28 3.33
C PHE A 479 -36.17 8.78 3.65
N ALA A 480 -35.47 8.39 4.72
CA ALA A 480 -35.39 7.01 5.15
C ALA A 480 -36.74 6.46 5.63
N VAL A 481 -37.04 5.23 5.24
CA VAL A 481 -38.27 4.52 5.67
C VAL A 481 -37.92 3.31 6.52
N PRO A 482 -38.73 2.97 7.53
CA PRO A 482 -38.53 1.77 8.32
C PRO A 482 -38.83 0.51 7.49
N LEU A 483 -37.95 -0.47 7.54
CA LEU A 483 -38.08 -1.75 6.86
C LEU A 483 -38.88 -2.81 7.65
N SER A 484 -39.32 -2.50 8.84
CA SER A 484 -40.04 -3.41 9.73
C SER A 484 -41.19 -2.69 10.48
N ALA A 485 -42.28 -3.37 10.66
CA ALA A 485 -43.44 -2.88 11.41
C ALA A 485 -43.29 -2.97 12.96
N SER A 486 -42.10 -2.86 13.50
CA SER A 486 -41.86 -2.93 14.93
C SER A 486 -42.41 -1.70 15.67
N SER A 487 -43.17 -1.92 16.73
CA SER A 487 -43.78 -0.84 17.54
C SER A 487 -42.82 -0.19 18.54
N SER A 488 -41.58 -0.71 18.70
CA SER A 488 -40.58 -0.12 19.60
C SER A 488 -39.80 0.97 18.91
N PRO A 489 -39.62 2.19 19.52
CA PRO A 489 -38.80 3.24 18.90
C PRO A 489 -37.34 2.84 18.60
N ALA A 490 -36.74 2.01 19.46
CA ALA A 490 -35.38 1.49 19.21
C ALA A 490 -35.36 0.48 18.07
N ALA A 491 -36.36 -0.38 17.95
CA ALA A 491 -36.48 -1.33 16.85
C ALA A 491 -36.85 -0.65 15.52
N LEU A 492 -37.61 0.44 15.54
CA LEU A 492 -37.90 1.28 14.36
C LEU A 492 -36.64 1.91 13.83
N HIS A 493 -35.76 2.41 14.71
CA HIS A 493 -34.48 3.00 14.26
C HIS A 493 -33.56 1.97 13.59
N THR A 494 -33.48 0.76 14.16
CA THR A 494 -32.70 -0.35 13.57
C THR A 494 -33.32 -0.88 12.28
N ALA A 495 -34.66 -0.85 12.17
CA ALA A 495 -35.41 -1.32 11.01
C ALA A 495 -35.26 -0.46 9.75
N ARG A 496 -34.75 0.77 9.88
CA ARG A 496 -34.46 1.67 8.74
C ARG A 496 -33.14 1.35 8.06
N GLN A 497 -32.27 0.57 8.72
CA GLN A 497 -30.89 0.40 8.31
C GLN A 497 -30.71 -0.78 7.35
N ARG A 498 -29.96 -0.55 6.26
CA ARG A 498 -29.51 -1.62 5.34
C ARG A 498 -28.43 -2.45 5.98
N PHE A 499 -27.49 -1.76 6.61
CA PHE A 499 -26.40 -2.31 7.39
C PHE A 499 -26.44 -1.68 8.78
N VAL A 500 -25.98 -2.43 9.78
CA VAL A 500 -25.80 -1.95 11.15
C VAL A 500 -24.33 -1.95 11.53
N ARG A 501 -23.91 -1.02 12.36
CA ARG A 501 -22.56 -1.03 12.94
C ARG A 501 -22.46 -2.23 13.89
N ALA A 502 -21.68 -3.24 13.51
CA ALA A 502 -21.46 -4.44 14.32
C ALA A 502 -20.26 -4.28 15.27
N GLU A 503 -19.22 -3.56 14.83
CA GLU A 503 -18.01 -3.30 15.60
C GLU A 503 -17.43 -1.95 15.20
N VAL A 504 -17.02 -1.16 16.20
CA VAL A 504 -16.36 0.14 15.99
C VAL A 504 -15.07 0.17 16.79
N THR A 505 -13.96 0.36 16.10
CA THR A 505 -12.64 0.59 16.68
C THR A 505 -12.04 1.88 16.09
N PRO A 506 -10.96 2.45 16.65
CA PRO A 506 -10.36 3.68 16.13
C PRO A 506 -9.86 3.59 14.67
N ASP A 507 -9.57 2.39 14.19
CA ASP A 507 -9.01 2.13 12.86
C ASP A 507 -9.93 1.32 11.94
N ARG A 508 -11.09 0.88 12.45
CA ARG A 508 -12.01 0.02 11.70
C ARG A 508 -13.44 0.17 12.14
N ILE A 509 -14.36 0.20 11.17
CA ILE A 509 -15.80 0.02 11.40
C ILE A 509 -16.23 -1.21 10.58
N THR A 510 -16.95 -2.11 11.24
CA THR A 510 -17.56 -3.27 10.60
C THR A 510 -19.06 -3.05 10.51
N TYR A 511 -19.56 -3.00 9.30
CA TYR A 511 -21.00 -2.93 9.01
C TYR A 511 -21.48 -4.32 8.63
N ARG A 512 -22.55 -4.75 9.26
CA ARG A 512 -23.19 -6.05 8.99
C ARG A 512 -24.56 -5.83 8.44
N ARG A 513 -24.98 -6.65 7.50
CA ARG A 513 -26.32 -6.58 6.92
C ARG A 513 -27.39 -6.69 8.01
N ALA A 514 -28.36 -5.76 8.00
CA ALA A 514 -29.41 -5.70 9.02
C ALA A 514 -30.49 -6.80 8.83
N LEU A 515 -30.75 -7.18 7.58
CA LEU A 515 -31.79 -8.15 7.22
C LEU A 515 -31.22 -9.57 7.07
N ALA A 516 -32.06 -10.58 7.29
CA ALA A 516 -31.70 -11.99 7.13
C ALA A 516 -31.20 -12.30 5.70
N GLN A 517 -30.32 -13.28 5.58
CA GLN A 517 -29.75 -13.69 4.29
C GLN A 517 -30.85 -14.21 3.34
N PRO A 518 -30.70 -13.97 2.01
CA PRO A 518 -31.58 -14.54 1.02
C PRO A 518 -31.56 -16.08 1.07
N THR A 519 -32.70 -16.70 1.02
CA THR A 519 -32.86 -18.15 1.12
C THR A 519 -32.54 -18.88 -0.19
N SER A 520 -32.41 -18.18 -1.31
CA SER A 520 -32.11 -18.81 -2.61
C SER A 520 -30.62 -18.80 -2.90
N GLY A 521 -30.02 -19.97 -3.07
CA GLY A 521 -28.60 -20.19 -3.24
C GLY A 521 -27.98 -19.74 -4.57
N LYS A 522 -28.61 -18.86 -5.35
CA LYS A 522 -28.10 -18.40 -6.65
C LYS A 522 -27.56 -16.98 -6.66
N ASP A 523 -28.04 -16.12 -5.78
CA ASP A 523 -27.64 -14.71 -5.71
C ASP A 523 -26.89 -14.43 -4.41
N PHE A 524 -25.62 -14.09 -4.54
CA PHE A 524 -24.74 -13.82 -3.43
C PHE A 524 -24.55 -12.33 -3.29
N TYR A 525 -24.97 -11.77 -2.16
CA TYR A 525 -24.88 -10.35 -1.85
C TYR A 525 -23.98 -10.11 -0.65
N LEU A 526 -23.47 -8.88 -0.51
CA LEU A 526 -22.61 -8.50 0.60
C LEU A 526 -23.31 -8.72 1.95
N ASN A 527 -22.65 -9.44 2.85
CA ASN A 527 -23.10 -9.66 4.22
C ASN A 527 -22.41 -8.70 5.19
N GLU A 528 -21.17 -8.33 4.88
CA GLU A 528 -20.33 -7.53 5.75
C GLU A 528 -19.44 -6.57 4.94
N ILE A 529 -19.33 -5.34 5.41
CA ILE A 529 -18.43 -4.31 4.86
C ILE A 529 -17.52 -3.87 6.00
N ILE A 530 -16.22 -3.92 5.78
CA ILE A 530 -15.22 -3.52 6.76
C ILE A 530 -14.48 -2.30 6.22
N GLU A 531 -14.82 -1.11 6.72
CA GLU A 531 -14.03 0.09 6.49
C GLU A 531 -12.82 0.09 7.40
N ARG A 532 -11.63 0.27 6.83
CA ARG A 532 -10.37 0.39 7.55
C ARG A 532 -9.73 1.73 7.25
N ARG A 533 -9.31 2.43 8.31
CA ARG A 533 -8.56 3.66 8.19
C ARG A 533 -7.08 3.39 7.91
N TYR A 534 -6.54 4.11 6.95
CA TYR A 534 -5.14 4.12 6.60
C TYR A 534 -4.55 5.52 6.80
N ALA A 535 -3.26 5.60 7.12
CA ALA A 535 -2.60 6.88 7.38
C ALA A 535 -2.37 7.72 6.11
N SER A 536 -2.34 7.10 4.93
CA SER A 536 -2.16 7.79 3.64
C SER A 536 -2.66 6.95 2.47
N TYR A 537 -2.84 7.58 1.31
CA TYR A 537 -3.19 6.88 0.07
C TYR A 537 -2.11 5.88 -0.35
N GLU A 538 -0.82 6.13 -0.10
CA GLU A 538 0.26 5.16 -0.37
C GLU A 538 0.05 3.86 0.39
N ARG A 539 -0.42 3.94 1.64
CA ARG A 539 -0.76 2.77 2.45
C ARG A 539 -2.00 2.04 1.92
N ILE A 540 -2.98 2.78 1.40
CA ILE A 540 -4.15 2.20 0.72
C ILE A 540 -3.69 1.43 -0.53
N TRP A 541 -2.83 2.01 -1.37
CA TRP A 541 -2.33 1.34 -2.58
C TRP A 541 -1.46 0.13 -2.27
N GLN A 542 -0.67 0.18 -1.20
CA GLN A 542 0.04 -1.00 -0.70
C GLN A 542 -0.93 -2.11 -0.24
N GLY A 543 -1.98 -1.76 0.49
CA GLY A 543 -3.04 -2.70 0.88
C GLY A 543 -3.79 -3.29 -0.33
N TRP A 544 -4.04 -2.48 -1.36
CA TRP A 544 -4.61 -2.94 -2.62
C TRP A 544 -3.71 -3.99 -3.30
N LEU A 545 -2.42 -3.70 -3.45
CA LEU A 545 -1.45 -4.63 -4.05
C LEU A 545 -1.32 -5.93 -3.26
N ARG A 546 -1.44 -5.87 -1.94
CA ARG A 546 -1.45 -7.07 -1.08
C ARG A 546 -2.77 -7.84 -1.10
N GLY A 547 -3.80 -7.33 -1.80
CA GLY A 547 -5.12 -7.96 -1.84
C GLY A 547 -5.99 -7.74 -0.60
N GLU A 548 -5.60 -6.84 0.30
CA GLU A 548 -6.30 -6.53 1.55
C GLU A 548 -7.52 -5.61 1.34
N ILE A 549 -7.58 -4.89 0.24
CA ILE A 549 -8.61 -3.90 -0.08
C ILE A 549 -9.30 -4.28 -1.38
N GLY A 550 -10.63 -4.27 -1.36
CA GLY A 550 -11.49 -4.51 -2.53
C GLY A 550 -12.18 -3.26 -3.07
N PHE A 551 -12.25 -2.19 -2.26
CA PHE A 551 -12.95 -0.95 -2.61
C PHE A 551 -12.30 0.26 -1.95
N VAL A 552 -12.23 1.38 -2.67
CA VAL A 552 -11.78 2.69 -2.18
C VAL A 552 -12.81 3.74 -2.59
N PRO A 553 -13.56 4.31 -1.65
CA PRO A 553 -14.70 5.18 -1.94
C PRO A 553 -14.31 6.54 -2.52
N HIS A 554 -13.07 6.96 -2.33
CA HIS A 554 -12.56 8.22 -2.86
C HIS A 554 -11.12 8.05 -3.33
N VAL A 555 -10.86 8.42 -4.57
CA VAL A 555 -9.54 8.39 -5.21
C VAL A 555 -9.10 9.82 -5.52
N PRO A 556 -7.96 10.28 -5.00
CA PRO A 556 -7.50 11.63 -5.28
C PRO A 556 -7.11 11.79 -6.76
N LEU A 557 -7.40 12.97 -7.32
CA LEU A 557 -7.20 13.24 -8.75
C LEU A 557 -5.75 13.04 -9.22
N TRP A 558 -4.78 13.37 -8.36
CA TRP A 558 -3.35 13.21 -8.69
C TRP A 558 -2.87 11.75 -8.74
N ASP A 559 -3.64 10.81 -8.21
CA ASP A 559 -3.31 9.39 -8.23
C ASP A 559 -4.02 8.61 -9.35
N LEU A 560 -4.93 9.22 -10.11
CA LEU A 560 -5.74 8.54 -11.13
C LEU A 560 -4.89 7.75 -12.13
N ALA A 561 -3.81 8.36 -12.64
CA ALA A 561 -2.94 7.70 -13.61
C ALA A 561 -2.21 6.47 -13.02
N ARG A 562 -1.86 6.53 -11.73
CA ARG A 562 -1.25 5.43 -10.99
C ARG A 562 -2.26 4.33 -10.73
N VAL A 563 -3.43 4.71 -10.22
CA VAL A 563 -4.51 3.78 -9.82
C VAL A 563 -5.07 3.02 -11.02
N ALA A 564 -5.19 3.66 -12.19
CA ALA A 564 -5.62 3.02 -13.43
C ALA A 564 -4.70 1.86 -13.88
N ARG A 565 -3.46 1.81 -13.38
CA ARG A 565 -2.48 0.74 -13.66
C ARG A 565 -2.45 -0.36 -12.60
N LEU A 566 -3.20 -0.21 -11.52
CA LEU A 566 -3.27 -1.24 -10.48
C LEU A 566 -3.91 -2.52 -11.02
N PRO A 567 -3.42 -3.70 -10.60
CA PRO A 567 -4.00 -4.96 -11.03
C PRO A 567 -5.45 -5.08 -10.54
N GLU A 568 -6.29 -5.69 -11.38
CA GLU A 568 -7.70 -5.95 -11.08
C GLU A 568 -8.52 -4.70 -10.68
N ALA A 569 -8.08 -3.51 -11.09
CA ALA A 569 -8.72 -2.24 -10.78
C ALA A 569 -9.75 -1.85 -11.82
N SER A 570 -10.88 -1.30 -11.37
CA SER A 570 -11.88 -0.58 -12.15
C SER A 570 -12.14 0.77 -11.50
N LEU A 571 -11.92 1.83 -12.25
CA LEU A 571 -12.11 3.21 -11.81
C LEU A 571 -13.47 3.70 -12.29
N PHE A 572 -14.24 4.28 -11.38
CA PHE A 572 -15.58 4.83 -11.67
C PHE A 572 -15.59 6.32 -11.34
N GLU A 573 -16.09 7.13 -12.27
CA GLU A 573 -16.35 8.56 -12.06
C GLU A 573 -17.77 8.76 -11.55
N PHE A 574 -17.94 9.57 -10.51
CA PHE A 574 -19.28 9.93 -10.04
C PHE A 574 -20.06 10.69 -11.09
N ALA A 575 -21.37 10.50 -11.11
CA ALA A 575 -22.23 11.14 -12.09
C ALA A 575 -22.26 12.66 -11.96
N GLN A 576 -22.09 13.16 -10.75
CA GLN A 576 -22.10 14.59 -10.43
C GLN A 576 -20.79 15.00 -9.75
N PRO A 577 -20.10 16.05 -10.23
CA PRO A 577 -18.92 16.59 -9.56
C PRO A 577 -19.32 17.33 -8.29
N ARG A 578 -18.36 17.52 -7.37
CA ARG A 578 -18.51 18.44 -6.24
C ARG A 578 -18.14 19.85 -6.64
N THR A 579 -18.98 20.80 -6.26
CA THR A 579 -18.75 22.22 -6.45
C THR A 579 -18.20 22.85 -5.18
N HIS A 580 -17.06 23.52 -5.28
CA HIS A 580 -16.43 24.23 -4.18
C HIS A 580 -16.82 25.69 -4.20
N ILE A 581 -17.27 26.20 -3.06
CA ILE A 581 -17.75 27.57 -2.88
C ILE A 581 -17.25 28.15 -1.57
N ILE A 582 -17.25 29.48 -1.49
CA ILE A 582 -17.12 30.19 -0.21
C ILE A 582 -18.41 30.94 0.05
N GLN A 583 -19.03 30.65 1.16
CA GLN A 583 -20.24 31.35 1.61
C GLN A 583 -19.88 32.38 2.64
N PHE A 584 -20.58 33.53 2.59
CA PHE A 584 -20.44 34.59 3.57
C PHE A 584 -21.42 34.38 4.73
N HIS A 585 -20.97 34.70 5.95
CA HIS A 585 -21.87 34.73 7.09
C HIS A 585 -22.95 35.81 6.90
N PRO A 586 -24.25 35.46 6.84
CA PRO A 586 -25.30 36.39 6.42
C PRO A 586 -25.47 37.59 7.37
N ARG A 587 -25.05 37.50 8.62
CA ARG A 587 -25.15 38.56 9.60
C ARG A 587 -23.87 39.40 9.76
N HIS A 588 -22.76 39.03 9.11
CA HIS A 588 -21.51 39.79 9.26
C HIS A 588 -21.60 41.16 8.60
N PRO A 589 -21.47 42.29 9.38
CA PRO A 589 -21.79 43.63 8.84
C PRO A 589 -20.93 44.01 7.63
N ALA A 590 -19.62 43.75 7.68
CA ALA A 590 -18.74 44.10 6.56
C ALA A 590 -18.96 43.24 5.31
N LEU A 591 -19.38 41.99 5.45
CA LEU A 591 -19.65 41.09 4.32
C LEU A 591 -21.00 41.35 3.66
N ARG A 592 -21.85 42.23 4.22
CA ARG A 592 -23.00 42.78 3.50
C ARG A 592 -22.58 43.82 2.45
N ASN A 593 -21.37 44.36 2.57
CA ASN A 593 -20.82 45.33 1.64
C ASN A 593 -20.48 44.64 0.29
N GLY A 594 -21.16 45.03 -0.79
CA GLY A 594 -20.96 44.44 -2.15
C GLY A 594 -19.58 44.72 -2.73
N SER A 595 -18.99 45.89 -2.43
CA SER A 595 -17.64 46.25 -2.88
C SER A 595 -16.58 45.34 -2.25
N LEU A 596 -16.73 44.99 -0.96
CA LEU A 596 -15.81 44.02 -0.30
C LEU A 596 -15.96 42.59 -0.88
N ARG A 597 -17.18 42.12 -1.09
CA ARG A 597 -17.39 40.81 -1.72
C ARG A 597 -16.81 40.73 -3.14
N ARG A 598 -16.98 41.80 -3.94
CA ARG A 598 -16.36 41.90 -5.28
C ARG A 598 -14.84 41.94 -5.20
N ALA A 599 -14.28 42.69 -4.20
CA ALA A 599 -12.83 42.71 -3.98
C ALA A 599 -12.27 41.29 -3.73
N LEU A 600 -12.91 40.50 -2.86
CA LEU A 600 -12.52 39.11 -2.56
C LEU A 600 -12.55 38.23 -3.82
N VAL A 601 -13.61 38.29 -4.62
CA VAL A 601 -13.75 37.47 -5.83
C VAL A 601 -12.71 37.82 -6.89
N TYR A 602 -12.48 39.12 -7.15
CA TYR A 602 -11.51 39.56 -8.17
C TYR A 602 -10.05 39.39 -7.71
N ALA A 603 -9.80 39.36 -6.39
CA ALA A 603 -8.48 39.06 -5.84
C ALA A 603 -8.10 37.59 -5.91
N THR A 604 -9.02 36.71 -6.32
CA THR A 604 -8.82 35.26 -6.29
C THR A 604 -8.46 34.73 -7.67
N ASP A 605 -7.19 34.30 -7.86
CA ASP A 605 -6.76 33.52 -9.02
C ASP A 605 -7.15 32.06 -8.82
N ARG A 606 -8.41 31.79 -9.11
CA ARG A 606 -9.01 30.46 -8.94
C ARG A 606 -8.37 29.39 -9.84
N GLN A 607 -8.00 29.78 -11.07
CA GLN A 607 -7.39 28.85 -12.02
C GLN A 607 -6.03 28.38 -11.52
N LYS A 608 -5.24 29.29 -10.96
CA LYS A 608 -3.95 28.94 -10.36
C LYS A 608 -4.12 28.01 -9.18
N ILE A 609 -5.02 28.31 -8.25
CA ILE A 609 -5.26 27.44 -7.08
C ILE A 609 -5.75 26.06 -7.51
N LEU A 610 -6.70 26.01 -8.45
CA LEU A 610 -7.20 24.75 -8.99
C LEU A 610 -6.06 23.91 -9.57
N ASN A 611 -5.20 24.49 -10.42
CA ASN A 611 -4.13 23.76 -11.08
C ASN A 611 -3.01 23.34 -10.12
N ASP A 612 -2.54 24.27 -9.26
CA ASP A 612 -1.32 24.06 -8.46
C ASP A 612 -1.59 23.29 -7.17
N VAL A 613 -2.75 23.52 -6.54
CA VAL A 613 -3.10 22.98 -5.22
C VAL A 613 -4.02 21.79 -5.32
N VAL A 614 -5.13 21.92 -6.05
CA VAL A 614 -6.16 20.89 -6.11
C VAL A 614 -5.76 19.77 -7.10
N LEU A 615 -5.36 20.14 -8.31
CA LEU A 615 -4.92 19.20 -9.35
C LEU A 615 -3.43 18.88 -9.29
N ARG A 616 -2.66 19.59 -8.46
CA ARG A 616 -1.20 19.45 -8.26
C ARG A 616 -0.40 19.47 -9.56
N GLY A 617 -0.75 20.40 -10.46
CA GLY A 617 -0.08 20.56 -11.75
C GLY A 617 -0.32 19.43 -12.75
N GLN A 618 -1.13 18.46 -12.43
CA GLN A 618 -1.52 17.44 -13.39
C GLN A 618 -2.56 17.99 -14.35
N ALA A 619 -2.31 17.86 -15.65
CA ALA A 619 -3.23 18.24 -16.71
C ALA A 619 -4.43 17.26 -16.77
N VAL A 620 -5.19 17.18 -15.70
CA VAL A 620 -6.39 16.37 -15.64
C VAL A 620 -7.55 17.29 -16.02
N ALA A 621 -8.20 17.04 -17.13
CA ALA A 621 -9.43 17.76 -17.58
C ALA A 621 -10.64 17.48 -16.64
N ARG A 622 -10.41 17.37 -15.34
CA ARG A 622 -11.39 16.92 -14.33
C ARG A 622 -11.75 18.00 -13.32
N GLY A 623 -11.20 19.19 -13.47
CA GLY A 623 -11.56 20.36 -12.67
C GLY A 623 -11.85 21.55 -13.57
N ARG A 624 -12.89 22.30 -13.28
CA ARG A 624 -13.31 23.49 -14.06
C ARG A 624 -13.77 24.58 -13.13
N LEU A 625 -13.54 25.84 -13.50
CA LEU A 625 -14.08 26.97 -12.75
C LEU A 625 -15.59 27.03 -12.90
N THR A 626 -16.30 27.37 -11.81
CA THR A 626 -17.76 27.54 -11.81
C THR A 626 -18.15 29.03 -11.68
N SER A 627 -19.34 29.36 -12.09
CA SER A 627 -19.93 30.71 -11.99
C SER A 627 -20.95 30.80 -10.83
N GLY A 628 -21.30 29.67 -10.21
CA GLY A 628 -22.29 29.59 -9.13
C GLY A 628 -22.13 28.28 -8.33
N PRO A 629 -23.09 27.94 -7.48
CA PRO A 629 -23.03 26.73 -6.65
C PRO A 629 -23.44 25.45 -7.40
N PHE A 630 -23.95 25.59 -8.62
CA PHE A 630 -24.41 24.45 -9.42
C PHE A 630 -23.29 23.84 -10.23
N ALA A 631 -23.30 22.51 -10.35
CA ALA A 631 -22.46 21.83 -11.31
C ALA A 631 -22.76 22.31 -12.73
N LEU A 632 -21.75 22.51 -13.58
CA LEU A 632 -21.88 23.08 -14.91
C LEU A 632 -22.83 22.29 -15.81
N GLN A 633 -22.94 21.00 -15.61
CA GLN A 633 -23.84 20.12 -16.37
C GLN A 633 -25.26 20.07 -15.80
N HIS A 634 -25.55 20.73 -14.67
CA HIS A 634 -26.88 20.74 -14.07
C HIS A 634 -27.83 21.73 -14.81
N SER A 635 -29.15 21.46 -14.86
CA SER A 635 -30.14 22.31 -15.49
C SER A 635 -30.23 23.72 -14.88
N ALA A 636 -30.04 23.83 -13.57
CA ALA A 636 -30.02 25.11 -12.85
C ALA A 636 -28.80 25.97 -13.20
N SER A 637 -27.74 25.42 -13.77
CA SER A 637 -26.58 26.17 -14.22
C SER A 637 -26.88 26.96 -15.47
N ASN A 638 -26.68 28.29 -15.42
CA ASN A 638 -26.83 29.17 -16.56
C ASN A 638 -25.56 29.15 -17.41
N PRO A 639 -25.58 28.55 -18.62
CA PRO A 639 -24.38 28.39 -19.46
C PRO A 639 -23.87 29.71 -20.07
N LEU A 640 -24.66 30.78 -19.99
CA LEU A 640 -24.28 32.09 -20.52
C LEU A 640 -23.41 32.91 -19.54
N ILE A 641 -23.25 32.43 -18.31
CA ILE A 641 -22.50 33.15 -17.29
C ILE A 641 -21.10 32.55 -17.19
N SER A 642 -20.09 33.36 -17.46
CA SER A 642 -18.71 32.99 -17.28
C SER A 642 -18.24 33.25 -15.83
N PRO A 643 -17.34 32.43 -15.27
CA PRO A 643 -16.74 32.71 -13.99
C PRO A 643 -16.05 34.07 -13.95
N HIS A 644 -16.11 34.79 -12.82
CA HIS A 644 -15.37 36.04 -12.64
C HIS A 644 -13.88 35.83 -12.93
N ARG A 645 -13.27 36.75 -13.64
CA ARG A 645 -11.82 36.67 -13.94
C ARG A 645 -11.02 37.25 -12.77
N PHE A 646 -9.85 36.71 -12.53
CA PHE A 646 -8.88 37.31 -11.64
C PHE A 646 -8.43 38.67 -12.19
N ASP A 647 -8.55 39.73 -11.38
CA ASP A 647 -8.10 41.07 -11.69
C ASP A 647 -7.71 41.80 -10.40
N ALA A 648 -6.41 41.78 -10.11
CA ALA A 648 -5.86 42.36 -8.89
C ALA A 648 -6.06 43.91 -8.84
N ARG A 649 -6.08 44.59 -9.99
CA ARG A 649 -6.30 46.05 -10.05
C ARG A 649 -7.75 46.39 -9.73
N LEU A 650 -8.69 45.66 -10.33
CA LEU A 650 -10.12 45.82 -10.03
C LEU A 650 -10.40 45.45 -8.55
N ALA A 651 -9.78 44.35 -8.07
CA ALA A 651 -9.90 43.96 -6.67
C ALA A 651 -9.45 45.10 -5.69
N TYR A 652 -8.32 45.69 -5.99
CA TYR A 652 -7.81 46.82 -5.21
C TYR A 652 -8.73 48.04 -5.27
N SER A 653 -9.27 48.39 -6.46
CA SER A 653 -10.24 49.48 -6.62
C SER A 653 -11.53 49.23 -5.83
N MET A 654 -12.05 48.00 -5.88
CA MET A 654 -13.22 47.62 -5.08
C MET A 654 -12.91 47.62 -3.59
N LEU A 655 -11.70 47.26 -3.19
CA LEU A 655 -11.28 47.38 -1.79
C LEU A 655 -11.22 48.80 -1.28
N LEU A 656 -10.75 49.76 -2.10
CA LEU A 656 -10.77 51.18 -1.75
C LEU A 656 -12.20 51.71 -1.60
N ALA A 657 -13.13 51.31 -2.47
CA ALA A 657 -14.53 51.61 -2.34
C ALA A 657 -15.10 51.03 -1.05
N ALA A 658 -14.84 49.75 -0.77
CA ALA A 658 -15.27 49.10 0.47
C ALA A 658 -14.73 49.81 1.73
N LYS A 659 -13.46 50.21 1.75
CA LYS A 659 -12.89 50.99 2.86
C LYS A 659 -13.63 52.27 3.09
N LYS A 660 -13.94 52.99 2.00
CA LYS A 660 -14.72 54.25 2.11
C LYS A 660 -16.11 54.01 2.69
N GLU A 661 -16.78 52.96 2.21
CA GLU A 661 -18.14 52.60 2.65
C GLU A 661 -18.17 52.06 4.08
N LEU A 662 -17.05 51.47 4.57
CA LEU A 662 -16.89 50.92 5.91
C LEU A 662 -16.11 51.86 6.87
N ASN A 663 -16.13 53.19 6.62
CA ASN A 663 -15.49 54.20 7.48
C ASN A 663 -13.98 54.02 7.69
N GLY A 664 -13.27 53.45 6.73
CA GLY A 664 -11.81 53.40 6.70
C GLY A 664 -11.20 52.12 7.21
N GLU A 665 -11.90 51.31 7.97
CA GLU A 665 -11.38 50.07 8.54
C GLU A 665 -11.92 48.81 7.87
N LEU A 666 -11.03 47.87 7.60
CA LEU A 666 -11.41 46.54 7.16
C LEU A 666 -11.27 45.54 8.34
N PRO A 667 -12.28 44.75 8.61
CA PRO A 667 -12.19 43.71 9.62
C PRO A 667 -11.16 42.62 9.23
N LYS A 668 -10.55 42.03 10.25
CA LYS A 668 -9.87 40.74 10.05
C LYS A 668 -10.95 39.69 9.92
N LEU A 669 -10.95 38.99 8.80
CA LEU A 669 -11.94 37.95 8.51
C LEU A 669 -11.41 36.56 8.87
N ARG A 670 -12.30 35.65 9.22
CA ARG A 670 -12.01 34.23 9.49
C ARG A 670 -12.65 33.38 8.41
N LEU A 671 -11.83 32.56 7.75
CA LEU A 671 -12.28 31.55 6.77
C LEU A 671 -12.33 30.19 7.45
N GLY A 672 -13.53 29.72 7.76
CA GLY A 672 -13.77 28.35 8.21
C GLY A 672 -13.55 27.34 7.09
N VAL A 673 -12.86 26.25 7.38
CA VAL A 673 -12.57 25.17 6.45
C VAL A 673 -12.56 23.83 7.18
N SER A 674 -12.95 22.75 6.50
CA SER A 674 -12.93 21.39 7.06
C SER A 674 -11.50 20.89 7.38
N SER A 675 -11.38 19.73 8.00
CA SER A 675 -10.10 19.04 8.21
C SER A 675 -9.48 18.45 6.94
N ASP A 676 -10.17 18.50 5.79
CA ASP A 676 -9.63 18.00 4.53
C ASP A 676 -8.36 18.73 4.11
N ALA A 677 -7.30 17.97 3.83
CA ALA A 677 -5.97 18.51 3.56
C ALA A 677 -5.91 19.37 2.28
N VAL A 678 -6.72 19.07 1.26
CA VAL A 678 -6.77 19.81 0.00
C VAL A 678 -7.53 21.10 0.18
N GLU A 679 -8.67 21.07 0.87
CA GLU A 679 -9.46 22.26 1.22
C GLU A 679 -8.65 23.21 2.10
N GLN A 680 -7.92 22.68 3.10
CA GLN A 680 -7.00 23.44 3.95
C GLN A 680 -5.89 24.13 3.14
N ALA A 681 -5.28 23.41 2.22
CA ALA A 681 -4.23 23.97 1.37
C ALA A 681 -4.79 25.06 0.43
N ALA A 682 -5.95 24.83 -0.16
CA ALA A 682 -6.64 25.81 -1.00
C ALA A 682 -7.03 27.07 -0.20
N ALA A 683 -7.57 26.90 1.01
CA ALA A 683 -7.94 28.02 1.90
C ALA A 683 -6.73 28.88 2.29
N LYS A 684 -5.57 28.26 2.57
CA LYS A 684 -4.32 28.98 2.85
C LYS A 684 -3.83 29.80 1.65
N GLU A 685 -3.92 29.25 0.44
CA GLU A 685 -3.54 29.99 -0.76
C GLU A 685 -4.53 31.13 -1.09
N LEU A 686 -5.83 30.93 -0.86
CA LEU A 686 -6.85 31.99 -0.93
C LEU A 686 -6.51 33.14 0.04
N ALA A 687 -6.25 32.83 1.31
CA ALA A 687 -5.90 33.82 2.32
C ALA A 687 -4.63 34.62 1.94
N LYS A 688 -3.64 33.95 1.36
CA LYS A 688 -2.41 34.59 0.86
C LYS A 688 -2.68 35.54 -0.30
N GLN A 689 -3.53 35.15 -1.26
CA GLN A 689 -3.90 36.03 -2.39
C GLN A 689 -4.69 37.26 -1.93
N TRP A 690 -5.61 37.11 -0.97
CA TRP A 690 -6.33 38.24 -0.37
C TRP A 690 -5.43 39.16 0.43
N ALA A 691 -4.45 38.60 1.16
CA ALA A 691 -3.45 39.39 1.87
C ALA A 691 -2.60 40.26 0.91
N ALA A 692 -2.32 39.76 -0.30
CA ALA A 692 -1.55 40.50 -1.33
C ALA A 692 -2.27 41.76 -1.81
N VAL A 693 -3.60 41.85 -1.72
CA VAL A 693 -4.39 43.06 -2.04
C VAL A 693 -4.76 43.86 -0.79
N GLY A 694 -4.39 43.41 0.42
CA GLY A 694 -4.61 44.13 1.67
C GLY A 694 -5.85 43.68 2.47
N ILE A 695 -6.39 42.49 2.21
CA ILE A 695 -7.48 41.89 2.99
C ILE A 695 -6.89 40.79 3.88
N THR A 696 -6.94 40.96 5.21
CA THR A 696 -6.41 39.97 6.15
C THR A 696 -7.45 38.90 6.45
N VAL A 697 -7.14 37.64 6.15
CA VAL A 697 -8.00 36.49 6.42
C VAL A 697 -7.23 35.43 7.20
N GLN A 698 -7.80 35.00 8.31
CA GLN A 698 -7.30 33.90 9.12
C GLN A 698 -8.05 32.63 8.75
N VAL A 699 -7.32 31.55 8.39
CA VAL A 699 -7.91 30.23 8.17
C VAL A 699 -8.11 29.56 9.52
N VAL A 700 -9.33 29.07 9.78
CA VAL A 700 -9.72 28.36 11.00
C VAL A 700 -10.34 27.02 10.63
N GLU A 701 -9.93 25.98 11.33
CA GLU A 701 -10.54 24.66 11.15
C GLU A 701 -11.90 24.62 11.84
N VAL A 702 -12.92 24.13 11.13
CA VAL A 702 -14.27 23.98 11.65
C VAL A 702 -14.65 22.50 11.61
N GLY A 703 -15.18 22.01 12.71
CA GLY A 703 -15.65 20.62 12.81
C GLY A 703 -16.87 20.37 11.91
N PRO A 704 -17.12 19.08 11.56
CA PRO A 704 -18.21 18.70 10.67
C PRO A 704 -19.62 19.01 11.19
N GLN A 705 -19.77 19.21 12.48
CA GLN A 705 -21.04 19.35 13.17
C GLN A 705 -21.24 20.78 13.71
N VAL A 706 -20.81 21.80 12.99
CA VAL A 706 -21.30 23.13 13.29
C VAL A 706 -22.55 23.35 12.41
N PRO A 707 -23.75 22.93 12.85
CA PRO A 707 -24.96 23.44 12.24
C PRO A 707 -24.88 24.94 12.41
N PHE A 708 -25.11 25.68 11.34
CA PHE A 708 -25.27 27.08 11.44
C PHE A 708 -26.51 27.33 12.32
N ASN A 709 -26.29 27.50 13.59
CA ASN A 709 -27.32 28.09 14.42
C ASN A 709 -27.18 29.62 14.26
N ALA A 710 -28.07 30.17 13.46
CA ALA A 710 -28.14 31.62 13.27
C ALA A 710 -28.30 32.39 14.59
N ALA A 711 -28.69 31.73 15.67
CA ALA A 711 -28.83 32.30 17.03
C ALA A 711 -27.57 32.15 17.88
N ALA A 712 -26.60 31.32 17.50
CA ALA A 712 -25.34 31.15 18.24
C ALA A 712 -24.36 32.28 17.87
N GLU A 713 -24.21 33.27 18.73
CA GLU A 713 -23.16 34.29 18.58
C GLU A 713 -22.08 34.08 19.68
N PRO A 714 -20.82 34.29 19.30
CA PRO A 714 -20.29 34.64 17.98
C PRO A 714 -20.01 33.37 17.15
N ALA A 715 -20.30 33.40 15.84
CA ALA A 715 -19.90 32.35 14.92
C ALA A 715 -18.37 32.19 14.90
N PRO A 716 -17.83 30.96 14.84
CA PRO A 716 -16.39 30.76 14.84
C PRO A 716 -15.71 31.21 13.54
N TRP A 717 -16.48 31.57 12.51
CA TRP A 717 -16.03 31.99 11.19
C TRP A 717 -16.91 33.13 10.63
N ASP A 718 -16.36 33.85 9.66
CA ASP A 718 -17.03 34.92 8.94
C ASP A 718 -17.32 34.54 7.47
N MET A 719 -16.50 33.67 6.93
CA MET A 719 -16.65 33.02 5.64
C MET A 719 -16.46 31.50 5.82
N LEU A 720 -17.18 30.69 5.04
CA LEU A 720 -17.09 29.23 5.12
C LEU A 720 -16.77 28.63 3.75
N TYR A 721 -15.65 27.95 3.67
CA TYR A 721 -15.30 27.11 2.51
C TYR A 721 -16.09 25.81 2.59
N ARG A 722 -16.78 25.47 1.51
CA ARG A 722 -17.59 24.25 1.43
C ARG A 722 -17.40 23.55 0.08
N SER A 723 -17.37 22.22 0.11
CA SER A 723 -17.68 21.40 -1.06
C SER A 723 -19.12 20.94 -0.99
N VAL A 724 -19.92 21.27 -2.01
CA VAL A 724 -21.35 21.01 -2.06
C VAL A 724 -21.70 20.21 -3.30
N GLN A 725 -22.73 19.39 -3.18
CA GLN A 725 -23.33 18.67 -4.29
C GLN A 725 -24.83 18.95 -4.27
N LEU A 726 -25.26 19.90 -5.08
CA LEU A 726 -26.67 20.23 -5.19
C LEU A 726 -27.32 19.27 -6.18
N THR A 727 -27.87 18.20 -5.67
CA THR A 727 -28.49 17.11 -6.43
C THR A 727 -29.84 17.51 -6.94
N GLU A 728 -30.66 18.16 -6.11
CA GLU A 728 -31.97 18.66 -6.45
C GLU A 728 -32.14 20.12 -5.98
N PRO A 729 -31.98 21.11 -6.85
CA PRO A 729 -32.02 22.51 -6.44
C PRO A 729 -33.33 22.94 -5.76
N LEU A 730 -34.46 22.32 -6.08
CA LEU A 730 -35.74 22.66 -5.44
C LEU A 730 -35.76 22.35 -3.95
N THR A 731 -35.03 21.35 -3.53
CA THR A 731 -34.92 20.98 -2.09
C THR A 731 -33.61 21.46 -1.45
N ASP A 732 -32.50 21.46 -2.19
CA ASP A 732 -31.15 21.62 -1.63
C ASP A 732 -30.73 23.10 -1.51
N LEU A 733 -31.37 24.03 -2.28
CA LEU A 733 -30.94 25.44 -2.30
C LEU A 733 -31.18 26.15 -0.97
N TRP A 734 -32.34 25.96 -0.36
CA TRP A 734 -32.63 26.63 0.90
C TRP A 734 -31.63 26.23 1.98
N PRO A 735 -31.40 24.92 2.26
CA PRO A 735 -30.38 24.51 3.21
C PRO A 735 -28.97 24.97 2.84
N CYS A 736 -28.64 24.96 1.57
CA CYS A 736 -27.35 25.44 1.09
C CYS A 736 -27.12 26.91 1.40
N LEU A 737 -28.07 27.80 1.00
CA LEU A 737 -27.89 29.24 1.07
C LEU A 737 -28.13 29.80 2.48
N THR A 738 -29.01 29.19 3.27
CA THR A 738 -29.25 29.59 4.66
C THR A 738 -28.27 28.99 5.65
N LEU A 739 -27.50 27.96 5.26
CA LEU A 739 -26.65 27.16 6.12
C LEU A 739 -27.43 26.41 7.23
N ASP A 740 -28.71 26.19 7.00
CA ASP A 740 -29.63 25.53 7.92
C ASP A 740 -30.14 24.24 7.25
N THR A 741 -29.84 23.08 7.82
CA THR A 741 -30.25 21.77 7.28
C THR A 741 -31.78 21.59 7.23
N HIS A 742 -32.48 22.26 8.13
CA HIS A 742 -33.94 22.28 8.21
C HIS A 742 -34.51 23.65 7.83
N ALA A 743 -33.97 24.24 6.73
CA ALA A 743 -34.31 25.59 6.31
C ALA A 743 -35.80 25.75 6.13
N LYS A 744 -36.35 26.72 6.83
CA LYS A 744 -37.73 27.13 6.80
C LYS A 744 -37.89 28.60 6.31
N VAL A 745 -39.11 29.08 6.17
CA VAL A 745 -39.38 30.44 5.67
C VAL A 745 -38.70 31.49 6.52
N GLU A 746 -38.68 31.33 7.86
CA GLU A 746 -37.99 32.24 8.80
C GLU A 746 -36.48 32.20 8.61
N SER A 747 -35.88 31.09 8.21
CA SER A 747 -34.45 31.00 7.90
C SER A 747 -34.06 31.90 6.72
N LEU A 748 -35.00 32.17 5.79
CA LEU A 748 -34.80 33.11 4.70
C LEU A 748 -34.75 34.59 5.15
N ALA A 749 -35.24 34.92 6.33
CA ALA A 749 -35.26 36.30 6.84
C ALA A 749 -33.89 36.94 6.97
N HIS A 750 -32.81 36.14 7.02
CA HIS A 750 -31.44 36.57 7.06
C HIS A 750 -30.82 36.85 5.69
N LEU A 751 -31.48 36.39 4.62
CA LEU A 751 -31.06 36.63 3.25
C LEU A 751 -31.51 37.99 2.74
N PRO A 752 -30.85 38.60 1.76
CA PRO A 752 -31.30 39.78 1.08
C PRO A 752 -32.71 39.60 0.48
N ASP A 753 -33.50 40.64 0.45
CA ASP A 753 -34.89 40.57 -0.03
C ASP A 753 -35.03 40.03 -1.46
N TRP A 754 -34.14 40.43 -2.35
CA TRP A 754 -34.13 39.92 -3.73
C TRP A 754 -33.92 38.41 -3.74
N LEU A 755 -32.99 37.88 -2.97
CA LEU A 755 -32.66 36.45 -2.92
C LEU A 755 -33.82 35.65 -2.31
N ARG A 756 -34.43 36.19 -1.25
CA ARG A 756 -35.61 35.57 -0.62
C ARG A 756 -36.78 35.48 -1.61
N GLN A 757 -37.06 36.56 -2.36
CA GLN A 757 -38.13 36.58 -3.38
C GLN A 757 -37.86 35.57 -4.49
N GLU A 758 -36.65 35.47 -4.99
CA GLU A 758 -36.28 34.52 -6.04
C GLU A 758 -36.38 33.06 -5.57
N LEU A 759 -35.94 32.76 -4.36
CA LEU A 759 -36.08 31.42 -3.78
C LEU A 759 -37.53 31.00 -3.62
N ILE A 760 -38.41 31.93 -3.18
CA ILE A 760 -39.84 31.70 -3.11
C ILE A 760 -40.45 31.54 -4.51
N ALA A 761 -40.00 32.32 -5.48
CA ALA A 761 -40.50 32.23 -6.85
C ALA A 761 -40.12 30.89 -7.52
N VAL A 762 -38.89 30.37 -7.27
CA VAL A 762 -38.48 29.02 -7.69
C VAL A 762 -39.41 27.96 -7.10
N ASP A 763 -39.70 28.07 -5.81
CA ASP A 763 -40.55 27.15 -5.07
C ASP A 763 -42.02 27.14 -5.55
N GLN A 764 -42.52 28.30 -5.97
CA GLN A 764 -43.88 28.49 -6.46
C GLN A 764 -44.04 28.29 -7.97
N ALA A 765 -43.00 27.87 -8.68
CA ALA A 765 -43.07 27.61 -10.11
C ALA A 765 -44.12 26.53 -10.44
N GLY A 766 -45.00 26.79 -11.36
CA GLY A 766 -46.10 25.86 -11.72
C GLY A 766 -45.69 24.75 -12.69
N ASP A 767 -44.55 24.90 -13.36
CA ASP A 767 -44.02 23.91 -14.29
C ASP A 767 -42.49 23.95 -14.31
N TRP A 768 -41.88 22.86 -14.82
CA TRP A 768 -40.43 22.73 -14.88
C TRP A 768 -39.74 23.80 -15.73
N PRO A 769 -40.22 24.16 -16.96
CA PRO A 769 -39.64 25.25 -17.74
C PRO A 769 -39.60 26.60 -16.99
N SER A 770 -40.62 26.89 -16.20
CA SER A 770 -40.66 28.11 -15.35
C SER A 770 -39.67 28.04 -14.20
N ALA A 771 -39.59 26.90 -13.49
CA ALA A 771 -38.61 26.65 -12.46
C ALA A 771 -37.15 26.77 -12.97
N GLU A 772 -36.89 26.20 -14.16
CA GLU A 772 -35.56 26.27 -14.78
C GLU A 772 -35.19 27.73 -15.16
N ARG A 773 -36.13 28.52 -15.70
CA ARG A 773 -35.87 29.92 -15.98
C ARG A 773 -35.55 30.71 -14.71
N GLN A 774 -36.31 30.48 -13.65
CA GLN A 774 -36.10 31.14 -12.36
C GLN A 774 -34.76 30.70 -11.70
N LEU A 775 -34.40 29.40 -11.73
CA LEU A 775 -33.11 28.91 -11.27
C LEU A 775 -31.95 29.55 -12.05
N ARG A 776 -32.08 29.72 -13.37
CA ARG A 776 -31.06 30.39 -14.19
C ARG A 776 -30.98 31.90 -13.89
N GLN A 777 -32.11 32.55 -13.56
CA GLN A 777 -32.13 33.93 -13.11
C GLN A 777 -31.46 34.05 -11.75
N LEU A 778 -31.83 33.22 -10.78
CA LEU A 778 -31.19 33.12 -9.47
C LEU A 778 -29.67 32.92 -9.58
N HIS A 779 -29.22 32.05 -10.46
CA HIS A 779 -27.80 31.87 -10.73
C HIS A 779 -27.11 33.17 -11.18
N ARG A 780 -27.80 33.96 -12.09
CA ARG A 780 -27.28 35.22 -12.58
C ARG A 780 -27.16 36.25 -11.45
N ASP A 781 -28.15 36.31 -10.57
CA ASP A 781 -28.20 37.32 -9.53
C ASP A 781 -27.26 36.93 -8.35
N LEU A 782 -27.09 35.65 -8.02
CA LEU A 782 -26.05 35.17 -7.15
C LEU A 782 -24.65 35.55 -7.65
N TRP A 783 -24.43 35.43 -8.96
CA TRP A 783 -23.16 35.82 -9.60
C TRP A 783 -22.98 37.34 -9.61
N SER A 784 -23.97 38.13 -10.02
CA SER A 784 -23.86 39.59 -10.13
C SER A 784 -23.69 40.28 -8.78
N GLU A 785 -24.40 39.80 -7.76
CA GLU A 785 -24.35 40.31 -6.40
C GLU A 785 -23.19 39.72 -5.58
N VAL A 786 -22.48 38.74 -6.12
CA VAL A 786 -21.42 38.00 -5.41
C VAL A 786 -21.92 37.58 -4.02
N HIS A 787 -23.08 36.90 -3.99
CA HIS A 787 -23.63 36.42 -2.72
C HIS A 787 -22.81 35.30 -2.10
N LEU A 788 -22.08 34.56 -2.95
CA LEU A 788 -21.04 33.57 -2.58
C LEU A 788 -19.88 33.69 -3.60
N ILE A 789 -18.71 33.14 -3.24
CA ILE A 789 -17.61 33.03 -4.19
C ILE A 789 -17.61 31.60 -4.77
N PRO A 790 -18.03 31.43 -6.04
CA PRO A 790 -17.86 30.14 -6.70
C PRO A 790 -16.40 29.92 -7.04
N LEU A 791 -15.88 28.75 -6.74
CA LEU A 791 -14.48 28.40 -6.98
C LEU A 791 -14.35 27.52 -8.22
N TRP A 792 -14.61 26.26 -8.07
CA TRP A 792 -14.48 25.23 -9.13
C TRP A 792 -15.39 24.05 -8.83
N GLU A 793 -15.61 23.24 -9.84
CA GLU A 793 -16.11 21.87 -9.69
C GLU A 793 -14.98 20.87 -9.94
N VAL A 794 -14.99 19.75 -9.25
CA VAL A 794 -14.03 18.65 -9.38
C VAL A 794 -14.78 17.34 -9.51
N SER A 795 -14.40 16.54 -10.52
CA SER A 795 -14.86 15.17 -10.62
C SER A 795 -14.30 14.33 -9.48
N GLU A 796 -15.12 13.48 -8.92
CA GLU A 796 -14.71 12.52 -7.90
C GLU A 796 -14.69 11.10 -8.47
N PHE A 797 -13.89 10.24 -7.90
CA PHE A 797 -13.68 8.88 -8.38
C PHE A 797 -13.66 7.88 -7.23
N LEU A 798 -14.21 6.70 -7.48
CA LEU A 798 -14.04 5.55 -6.63
C LEU A 798 -13.29 4.43 -7.38
N LEU A 799 -12.67 3.53 -6.61
CA LEU A 799 -11.96 2.38 -7.14
C LEU A 799 -12.57 1.11 -6.58
N ALA A 800 -12.88 0.17 -7.46
CA ALA A 800 -13.36 -1.16 -7.09
C ALA A 800 -12.55 -2.26 -7.77
N ARG A 801 -12.44 -3.41 -7.16
CA ARG A 801 -11.92 -4.59 -7.85
C ARG A 801 -12.92 -5.07 -8.91
N ARG A 802 -12.41 -5.60 -10.02
CA ARG A 802 -13.23 -6.15 -11.11
C ARG A 802 -14.17 -7.28 -10.66
N GLN A 803 -13.85 -7.92 -9.55
CA GLN A 803 -14.65 -8.97 -8.91
C GLN A 803 -15.89 -8.42 -8.21
N LEU A 804 -15.95 -7.13 -7.90
CA LEU A 804 -17.12 -6.48 -7.34
C LEU A 804 -18.07 -6.08 -8.47
N ARG A 805 -19.24 -6.69 -8.49
CA ARG A 805 -20.28 -6.47 -9.50
C ARG A 805 -21.47 -5.72 -8.91
N GLY A 806 -22.31 -5.14 -9.76
CA GLY A 806 -23.51 -4.43 -9.36
C GLY A 806 -23.31 -2.93 -9.15
N LEU A 807 -22.09 -2.40 -9.32
CA LEU A 807 -21.85 -0.98 -9.28
C LEU A 807 -22.40 -0.31 -10.54
N PRO A 808 -23.08 0.85 -10.41
CA PRO A 808 -23.43 1.68 -11.57
C PRO A 808 -22.17 2.16 -12.30
N SER A 809 -22.27 2.35 -13.62
CA SER A 809 -21.14 2.85 -14.43
C SER A 809 -20.72 4.28 -14.05
N ARG A 810 -21.67 5.10 -13.61
CA ARG A 810 -21.48 6.44 -13.07
C ARG A 810 -22.34 6.57 -11.80
N PRO A 811 -21.82 6.19 -10.63
CA PRO A 811 -22.60 6.24 -9.40
C PRO A 811 -22.89 7.68 -8.97
N MET A 812 -24.02 7.88 -8.29
CA MET A 812 -24.35 9.15 -7.63
C MET A 812 -23.69 9.27 -6.26
N ALA A 813 -23.42 8.12 -5.60
CA ALA A 813 -22.87 8.05 -4.27
C ALA A 813 -21.94 6.81 -4.09
N PRO A 814 -21.02 6.81 -3.11
CA PRO A 814 -20.04 5.73 -2.92
C PRO A 814 -20.63 4.33 -2.75
N TYR A 815 -21.73 4.22 -2.03
CA TYR A 815 -22.40 2.95 -1.73
C TYR A 815 -23.79 2.84 -2.39
N GLN A 816 -23.98 3.53 -3.49
CA GLN A 816 -25.23 3.44 -4.23
C GLN A 816 -25.55 1.99 -4.61
N ASP A 817 -26.79 1.54 -4.32
CA ASP A 817 -27.27 0.17 -4.58
C ASP A 817 -26.41 -0.93 -3.94
N VAL A 818 -25.72 -0.63 -2.83
CA VAL A 818 -24.78 -1.54 -2.16
C VAL A 818 -25.37 -2.90 -1.81
N GLU A 819 -26.66 -2.96 -1.58
CA GLU A 819 -27.38 -4.21 -1.30
C GLU A 819 -27.47 -5.16 -2.49
N ARG A 820 -27.23 -4.64 -3.71
CA ARG A 820 -27.18 -5.43 -4.96
C ARG A 820 -25.76 -5.83 -5.33
N TRP A 821 -24.77 -5.34 -4.58
CA TRP A 821 -23.38 -5.63 -4.88
C TRP A 821 -23.07 -7.09 -4.58
N GLN A 822 -22.34 -7.70 -5.50
CA GLN A 822 -21.89 -9.08 -5.41
C GLN A 822 -20.38 -9.15 -5.55
N LEU A 823 -19.73 -9.81 -4.61
CA LEU A 823 -18.28 -9.99 -4.63
C LEU A 823 -17.95 -11.43 -5.05
N GLN A 824 -17.26 -11.58 -6.16
CA GLN A 824 -16.63 -12.85 -6.49
C GLN A 824 -15.41 -13.06 -5.61
N PRO A 825 -15.33 -14.13 -4.81
CA PRO A 825 -14.19 -14.40 -3.96
C PRO A 825 -12.91 -14.46 -4.78
N TRP A 826 -11.95 -13.69 -4.37
CA TRP A 826 -10.67 -13.56 -5.05
C TRP A 826 -9.53 -13.54 -4.03
N PHE A 827 -8.46 -14.23 -4.38
CA PHE A 827 -7.22 -14.17 -3.61
C PHE A 827 -6.04 -14.12 -4.58
N SER A 828 -5.17 -13.13 -4.43
CA SER A 828 -3.97 -13.01 -5.27
C SER A 828 -2.91 -13.97 -4.76
N LYS A 829 -2.54 -14.96 -5.58
CA LYS A 829 -1.40 -15.83 -5.32
C LYS A 829 -0.08 -15.09 -5.40
N ASP A 830 -0.02 -14.13 -6.33
CA ASP A 830 1.20 -13.40 -6.70
C ASP A 830 1.28 -12.02 -6.02
N ALA A 831 0.31 -11.67 -5.17
CA ALA A 831 0.41 -10.42 -4.44
C ALA A 831 1.68 -10.43 -3.58
N PRO A 832 2.58 -9.45 -3.77
CA PRO A 832 3.90 -9.44 -3.15
C PRO A 832 3.88 -9.44 -1.65
#